data_032de06ff06c2c0591833e3c61e409e8
#
_entry.id   032de06ff06c2c0591833e3c61e409e8
#
_cell.length_a   1.000
_cell.length_b   1.000
_cell.length_c   1.000
_cell.angle_alpha   90.00
_cell.angle_beta   90.00
_cell.angle_gamma   90.00
#
_symmetry.space_group_name_H-M   'P 1'
#
loop_
_entity.id
_entity.type
_entity.pdbx_description
1 polymer ?
#
loop_
_entity_poly.entity_id
_entity_poly.type
_entity_poly.pdbx_seq_one_letter_code
_entity_poly.pdbx_strand_id
1 'polypeptide(L)'
;NNCFTEHGAKAGVTTDGHFLLAKLLYAQGFYEEAISHLDSGGIDRLEEKSLSNRILKILAESFAIKGLCIEKVPLKTTSKTKAANREDQIVAYFVQASDLALKYLQEVEKSQGTVGGVVPTTTAAGTVAAVVASSSPLPPNTEYRIGTVLESVLQRAPLLMIKGGKLRQAIDQYRNVLRAEETSSTQSLRQTMSRQLAEVLLRGVCETNYVDYEPRIEIKKQGKHWRPSKYSGQSLFMPKTEYEEILLLLFISEAMAVRNAVLDRSPEFQDARIHSYNNVVAVYDLLVFVLARLGQFQTLCESFERAMKFSFEEYHVWMQFSLALLSSGKHLRATLMLKECARLQPHNSFPCLLAAKVCLENLGNIEQGVEFAEEALNREKRNPQSLLAQCHLVLGVGFALMAEQRRPQSKRAEFKASAFQCFLRAQSADPYYHLPEYHLALHYAEARQLSKAVSHAKRALELNPEHVHTLHLLALLLSAQKQHSEALQLVNATLEEYPNYLNLMYTKAHLEDYCLGPEEALLTSKQMLLQWKTFYESELKSDYAQTGLQRVTSCNRGSFHVRSGDFSDRESGQSIAAAARVEQALSEALQTSAGGPVATATHAMPAGSAGIREKRGSQTLWLLQLQVWLLIAELYLKMEQLSEAEACILEASNIYPLSHQLMVMKGLLHEIRKEYYDAKTCFQNAVSINPLHVTALQHLGLVYHYLGSSQLAEKTLRDAVAIDPMCHQSWFNMGKVLQETGDFDSATDCLNTAIQLEMTTPILPFSTVPRTLE
;
A
#
# COMPACT_ATOMS: atom_id res chain seq x y z
N ASN A 1 -55.41 -12.62 -36.74
CA ASN A 1 -56.61 -13.51 -36.68
C ASN A 1 -56.45 -14.80 -37.47
N ASN A 2 -55.79 -14.81 -38.64
CA ASN A 2 -55.66 -16.00 -39.46
C ASN A 2 -54.78 -17.14 -38.85
N CYS A 3 -53.94 -16.82 -37.86
CA CYS A 3 -53.13 -17.83 -37.14
C CYS A 3 -53.94 -18.71 -36.18
N PHE A 4 -55.15 -18.27 -35.80
CA PHE A 4 -56.04 -18.97 -34.83
C PHE A 4 -57.19 -19.72 -35.52
N THR A 5 -57.20 -19.78 -36.87
CA THR A 5 -58.13 -20.59 -37.65
C THR A 5 -57.73 -22.06 -37.71
N GLU A 6 -58.65 -22.98 -38.03
CA GLU A 6 -58.34 -24.40 -38.20
C GLU A 6 -57.19 -24.67 -39.17
N HIS A 7 -57.02 -23.83 -40.21
CA HIS A 7 -55.92 -23.92 -41.15
C HIS A 7 -54.56 -23.53 -40.49
N GLY A 8 -54.57 -22.55 -39.60
CA GLY A 8 -53.37 -22.20 -38.82
C GLY A 8 -52.98 -23.30 -37.82
N ALA A 9 -53.97 -23.97 -37.22
CA ALA A 9 -53.74 -25.10 -36.34
C ALA A 9 -53.08 -26.29 -37.07
N LYS A 10 -53.58 -26.62 -38.27
CA LYS A 10 -52.98 -27.65 -39.12
C LYS A 10 -51.57 -27.33 -39.63
N ALA A 11 -51.27 -26.04 -39.78
CA ALA A 11 -49.94 -25.56 -40.20
C ALA A 11 -48.92 -25.38 -39.03
N GLY A 12 -49.30 -25.63 -37.76
CA GLY A 12 -48.42 -25.46 -36.58
C GLY A 12 -48.07 -24.01 -36.23
N VAL A 13 -48.79 -23.01 -36.78
CA VAL A 13 -48.49 -21.56 -36.61
C VAL A 13 -49.27 -20.97 -35.43
N THR A 14 -50.22 -21.70 -34.86
CA THR A 14 -51.06 -21.21 -33.72
C THR A 14 -50.23 -20.91 -32.49
N THR A 15 -49.25 -21.74 -32.14
CA THR A 15 -48.36 -21.56 -30.99
C THR A 15 -47.51 -20.30 -31.14
N ASP A 16 -46.89 -20.08 -32.34
CA ASP A 16 -46.13 -18.88 -32.66
C ASP A 16 -47.01 -17.61 -32.55
N GLY A 17 -48.28 -17.72 -33.03
CA GLY A 17 -49.27 -16.65 -32.94
C GLY A 17 -49.58 -16.23 -31.50
N HIS A 18 -49.74 -17.21 -30.60
CA HIS A 18 -49.96 -16.95 -29.18
C HIS A 18 -48.75 -16.29 -28.53
N PHE A 19 -47.54 -16.74 -28.81
CA PHE A 19 -46.30 -16.19 -28.26
C PHE A 19 -46.03 -14.76 -28.74
N LEU A 20 -46.23 -14.45 -30.01
CA LEU A 20 -46.11 -13.11 -30.57
C LEU A 20 -47.19 -12.15 -30.02
N LEU A 21 -48.42 -12.62 -29.85
CA LEU A 21 -49.49 -11.82 -29.25
C LEU A 21 -49.18 -11.53 -27.76
N ALA A 22 -48.70 -12.49 -27.05
CA ALA A 22 -48.27 -12.29 -25.65
C ALA A 22 -47.18 -11.23 -25.53
N LYS A 23 -46.21 -11.22 -26.46
CA LYS A 23 -45.15 -10.19 -26.52
C LYS A 23 -45.73 -8.80 -26.80
N LEU A 24 -46.73 -8.69 -27.67
CA LEU A 24 -47.42 -7.43 -27.96
C LEU A 24 -48.18 -6.94 -26.74
N LEU A 25 -48.96 -7.82 -26.09
CA LEU A 25 -49.74 -7.50 -24.88
C LEU A 25 -48.85 -7.08 -23.72
N TYR A 26 -47.68 -7.74 -23.53
CA TYR A 26 -46.67 -7.34 -22.57
C TYR A 26 -46.17 -5.90 -22.83
N ALA A 27 -45.90 -5.56 -24.10
CA ALA A 27 -45.45 -4.22 -24.49
C ALA A 27 -46.53 -3.16 -24.24
N GLN A 28 -47.81 -3.55 -24.33
CA GLN A 28 -48.96 -2.69 -24.04
C GLN A 28 -49.31 -2.61 -22.56
N GLY A 29 -48.71 -3.44 -21.68
CA GLY A 29 -48.96 -3.47 -20.25
C GLY A 29 -50.12 -4.37 -19.81
N PHE A 30 -50.72 -5.18 -20.73
CA PHE A 30 -51.79 -6.14 -20.40
C PHE A 30 -51.21 -7.49 -19.94
N TYR A 31 -50.69 -7.52 -18.73
CA TYR A 31 -49.89 -8.64 -18.18
C TYR A 31 -50.74 -9.91 -17.97
N GLU A 32 -51.97 -9.81 -17.45
CA GLU A 32 -52.84 -10.99 -17.21
C GLU A 32 -53.27 -11.67 -18.52
N GLU A 33 -53.59 -10.88 -19.57
CA GLU A 33 -53.90 -11.41 -20.88
C GLU A 33 -52.69 -12.04 -21.57
N ALA A 34 -51.52 -11.43 -21.40
CA ALA A 34 -50.27 -11.99 -21.92
C ALA A 34 -49.99 -13.38 -21.33
N ILE A 35 -50.21 -13.55 -19.99
CA ILE A 35 -50.06 -14.87 -19.33
C ILE A 35 -51.04 -15.87 -19.91
N SER A 36 -52.31 -15.50 -20.10
CA SER A 36 -53.36 -16.40 -20.61
C SER A 36 -53.02 -16.90 -22.03
N HIS A 37 -52.46 -16.02 -22.87
CA HIS A 37 -51.98 -16.41 -24.21
C HIS A 37 -50.74 -17.31 -24.16
N LEU A 38 -49.78 -17.10 -23.23
CA LEU A 38 -48.63 -17.97 -23.06
C LEU A 38 -49.03 -19.37 -22.58
N ASP A 39 -50.02 -19.47 -21.69
CA ASP A 39 -50.60 -20.73 -21.23
C ASP A 39 -51.36 -21.47 -22.31
N SER A 40 -52.16 -20.73 -23.12
CA SER A 40 -52.87 -21.27 -24.28
C SER A 40 -51.91 -21.77 -25.40
N GLY A 41 -50.76 -21.11 -25.56
CA GLY A 41 -49.67 -21.54 -26.47
C GLY A 41 -48.92 -22.79 -25.96
N GLY A 42 -49.24 -23.26 -24.74
CA GLY A 42 -48.66 -24.49 -24.19
C GLY A 42 -47.19 -24.45 -23.87
N ILE A 43 -46.68 -23.28 -23.41
CA ILE A 43 -45.24 -23.05 -23.16
C ILE A 43 -44.64 -24.08 -22.17
N ASP A 44 -45.42 -24.56 -21.19
CA ASP A 44 -44.99 -25.52 -20.16
C ASP A 44 -45.01 -26.99 -20.65
N ARG A 45 -45.58 -27.24 -21.86
CA ARG A 45 -45.71 -28.59 -22.46
C ARG A 45 -44.76 -28.86 -23.62
N LEU A 46 -43.87 -27.92 -23.89
CA LEU A 46 -42.89 -28.06 -25.01
C LEU A 46 -41.82 -29.11 -24.64
N GLU A 47 -42.06 -30.32 -25.07
CA GLU A 47 -41.13 -31.44 -24.95
C GLU A 47 -40.03 -31.41 -26.02
N GLU A 48 -38.91 -31.86 -25.64
CA GLU A 48 -37.57 -32.19 -26.13
C GLU A 48 -37.41 -32.48 -27.65
N LYS A 49 -37.87 -31.63 -28.52
CA LYS A 49 -37.55 -31.74 -29.97
C LYS A 49 -36.41 -30.79 -30.31
N SER A 50 -35.57 -31.17 -31.27
CA SER A 50 -34.60 -30.26 -31.86
C SER A 50 -35.29 -29.03 -32.43
N LEU A 51 -35.06 -27.85 -31.82
CA LEU A 51 -35.72 -26.62 -32.15
C LEU A 51 -34.89 -25.81 -33.14
N SER A 52 -35.54 -25.18 -34.14
CA SER A 52 -34.87 -24.26 -35.06
C SER A 52 -34.45 -22.98 -34.33
N ASN A 53 -33.43 -22.29 -34.84
CA ASN A 53 -32.90 -21.05 -34.23
C ASN A 53 -33.99 -20.00 -34.01
N ARG A 54 -34.97 -19.88 -34.92
CA ARG A 54 -36.10 -18.97 -34.81
C ARG A 54 -36.98 -19.32 -33.61
N ILE A 55 -37.29 -20.61 -33.43
CA ILE A 55 -38.15 -21.08 -32.33
C ILE A 55 -37.42 -20.91 -31.00
N LEU A 56 -36.10 -21.15 -30.90
CA LEU A 56 -35.29 -20.93 -29.69
C LEU A 56 -35.39 -19.50 -29.20
N LYS A 57 -35.31 -18.49 -30.10
CA LYS A 57 -35.45 -17.07 -29.75
C LYS A 57 -36.85 -16.74 -29.24
N ILE A 58 -37.89 -17.19 -29.95
CA ILE A 58 -39.29 -16.94 -29.57
C ILE A 58 -39.59 -17.54 -28.21
N LEU A 59 -39.15 -18.76 -27.94
CA LEU A 59 -39.32 -19.44 -26.64
C LEU A 59 -38.56 -18.75 -25.53
N ALA A 60 -37.30 -18.39 -25.73
CA ALA A 60 -36.52 -17.66 -24.76
C ALA A 60 -37.21 -16.37 -24.33
N GLU A 61 -37.69 -15.57 -25.33
CA GLU A 61 -38.44 -14.35 -25.06
C GLU A 61 -39.78 -14.62 -24.35
N SER A 62 -40.49 -15.70 -24.72
CA SER A 62 -41.78 -16.08 -24.14
C SER A 62 -41.66 -16.48 -22.68
N PHE A 63 -40.63 -17.29 -22.30
CA PHE A 63 -40.35 -17.59 -20.89
C PHE A 63 -39.97 -16.35 -20.13
N ALA A 64 -39.14 -15.47 -20.70
CA ALA A 64 -38.76 -14.20 -20.08
C ALA A 64 -40.00 -13.33 -19.79
N ILE A 65 -40.90 -13.17 -20.81
CA ILE A 65 -42.13 -12.39 -20.68
C ILE A 65 -43.05 -13.02 -19.64
N LYS A 66 -43.20 -14.35 -19.60
CA LYS A 66 -44.04 -15.04 -18.63
C LYS A 66 -43.57 -14.71 -17.19
N GLY A 67 -42.29 -14.83 -16.93
CA GLY A 67 -41.71 -14.44 -15.63
C GLY A 67 -41.92 -12.97 -15.28
N LEU A 68 -41.68 -12.05 -16.23
CA LEU A 68 -41.88 -10.61 -16.05
C LEU A 68 -43.33 -10.25 -15.83
N CYS A 69 -44.26 -10.88 -16.55
CA CYS A 69 -45.73 -10.67 -16.34
C CYS A 69 -46.17 -11.14 -14.96
N ILE A 70 -45.73 -12.34 -14.53
CA ILE A 70 -45.99 -12.84 -13.18
C ILE A 70 -45.44 -11.86 -12.14
N GLU A 71 -44.26 -11.32 -12.31
CA GLU A 71 -43.68 -10.32 -11.41
C GLU A 71 -44.51 -9.03 -11.29
N LYS A 72 -45.09 -8.55 -12.41
CA LYS A 72 -45.86 -7.31 -12.50
C LYS A 72 -47.30 -7.43 -11.97
N VAL A 73 -47.93 -8.60 -12.12
CA VAL A 73 -49.30 -8.80 -11.63
C VAL A 73 -49.35 -8.81 -10.09
N PRO A 74 -50.16 -7.98 -9.41
CA PRO A 74 -50.19 -7.95 -7.95
C PRO A 74 -50.75 -9.25 -7.36
N LEU A 75 -50.21 -9.67 -6.20
CA LEU A 75 -50.74 -10.82 -5.45
C LEU A 75 -52.10 -10.47 -4.82
N LYS A 76 -53.12 -11.23 -5.14
CA LYS A 76 -54.47 -11.12 -4.52
C LYS A 76 -54.54 -11.74 -3.10
N THR A 77 -53.43 -12.32 -2.58
CA THR A 77 -53.37 -13.03 -1.28
C THR A 77 -52.17 -12.65 -0.44
N THR A 78 -52.37 -12.47 0.87
CA THR A 78 -51.35 -12.09 1.86
C THR A 78 -50.50 -13.25 2.39
N SER A 79 -50.65 -14.48 1.86
CA SER A 79 -49.93 -15.68 2.33
C SER A 79 -48.44 -15.66 1.92
N LYS A 80 -47.53 -15.69 2.91
CA LYS A 80 -46.08 -15.70 2.70
C LYS A 80 -45.61 -16.91 1.88
N THR A 81 -46.24 -18.10 2.07
CA THR A 81 -45.92 -19.33 1.34
C THR A 81 -46.26 -19.23 -0.15
N LYS A 82 -47.42 -18.60 -0.48
CA LYS A 82 -47.81 -18.36 -1.87
C LYS A 82 -46.92 -17.32 -2.55
N ALA A 83 -46.43 -16.32 -1.79
CA ALA A 83 -45.47 -15.34 -2.30
C ALA A 83 -44.13 -16.02 -2.61
N ALA A 84 -43.59 -16.85 -1.73
CA ALA A 84 -42.36 -17.60 -1.94
C ALA A 84 -42.44 -18.57 -3.12
N ASN A 85 -43.53 -19.32 -3.24
CA ASN A 85 -43.75 -20.24 -4.37
C ASN A 85 -43.83 -19.48 -5.71
N ARG A 86 -44.38 -18.28 -5.72
CA ARG A 86 -44.43 -17.42 -6.92
C ARG A 86 -43.05 -16.91 -7.31
N GLU A 87 -42.25 -16.47 -6.33
CA GLU A 87 -40.86 -16.06 -6.59
C GLU A 87 -40.04 -17.24 -7.18
N ASP A 88 -40.24 -18.44 -6.66
CA ASP A 88 -39.61 -19.65 -7.20
C ASP A 88 -40.05 -19.95 -8.64
N GLN A 89 -41.32 -19.75 -8.97
CA GLN A 89 -41.82 -19.88 -10.34
C GLN A 89 -41.17 -18.83 -11.28
N ILE A 90 -41.11 -17.56 -10.86
CA ILE A 90 -40.46 -16.49 -11.63
C ILE A 90 -39.02 -16.83 -11.91
N VAL A 91 -38.27 -17.28 -10.88
CA VAL A 91 -36.88 -17.67 -11.01
C VAL A 91 -36.73 -18.87 -11.96
N ALA A 92 -37.60 -19.87 -11.88
CA ALA A 92 -37.57 -21.03 -12.79
C ALA A 92 -37.77 -20.61 -14.25
N TYR A 93 -38.73 -19.73 -14.55
CA TYR A 93 -38.93 -19.20 -15.90
C TYR A 93 -37.72 -18.37 -16.39
N PHE A 94 -37.11 -17.57 -15.51
CA PHE A 94 -35.93 -16.79 -15.87
C PHE A 94 -34.69 -17.67 -16.14
N VAL A 95 -34.49 -18.74 -15.39
CA VAL A 95 -33.42 -19.73 -15.64
C VAL A 95 -33.63 -20.43 -16.99
N GLN A 96 -34.87 -20.86 -17.28
CA GLN A 96 -35.20 -21.47 -18.55
C GLN A 96 -35.00 -20.52 -19.73
N ALA A 97 -35.43 -19.25 -19.58
CA ALA A 97 -35.20 -18.21 -20.59
C ALA A 97 -33.70 -17.97 -20.83
N SER A 98 -32.91 -17.98 -19.74
CA SER A 98 -31.45 -17.82 -19.78
C SER A 98 -30.77 -18.95 -20.58
N ASP A 99 -31.11 -20.22 -20.28
CA ASP A 99 -30.54 -21.38 -20.95
C ASP A 99 -30.87 -21.38 -22.44
N LEU A 100 -32.11 -21.08 -22.79
CA LEU A 100 -32.55 -20.99 -24.21
C LEU A 100 -31.89 -19.82 -24.95
N ALA A 101 -31.76 -18.67 -24.31
CA ALA A 101 -31.11 -17.50 -24.91
C ALA A 101 -29.63 -17.77 -25.22
N LEU A 102 -28.89 -18.37 -24.28
CA LEU A 102 -27.49 -18.75 -24.46
C LEU A 102 -27.36 -19.81 -25.60
N LYS A 103 -28.24 -20.81 -25.62
CA LYS A 103 -28.26 -21.82 -26.68
C LYS A 103 -28.53 -21.20 -28.03
N TYR A 104 -29.51 -20.28 -28.16
CA TYR A 104 -29.80 -19.55 -29.35
C TYR A 104 -28.57 -18.84 -29.93
N LEU A 105 -27.85 -18.11 -29.05
CA LEU A 105 -26.67 -17.35 -29.49
C LEU A 105 -25.55 -18.27 -29.96
N GLN A 106 -25.33 -19.41 -29.30
CA GLN A 106 -24.34 -20.41 -29.73
C GLN A 106 -24.67 -21.02 -31.12
N GLU A 107 -25.94 -21.32 -31.38
CA GLU A 107 -26.36 -21.86 -32.68
C GLU A 107 -26.29 -20.82 -33.81
N VAL A 108 -26.58 -19.54 -33.50
CA VAL A 108 -26.42 -18.44 -34.47
C VAL A 108 -24.95 -18.27 -34.85
N GLU A 109 -24.02 -18.27 -33.87
CA GLU A 109 -22.57 -18.11 -34.14
C GLU A 109 -22.01 -19.31 -34.94
N LYS A 110 -22.45 -20.55 -34.62
CA LYS A 110 -22.12 -21.74 -35.41
C LYS A 110 -22.58 -21.63 -36.85
N SER A 111 -23.78 -21.11 -37.07
CA SER A 111 -24.31 -20.93 -38.44
C SER A 111 -23.55 -19.86 -39.24
N GLN A 112 -23.00 -18.87 -38.62
CA GLN A 112 -22.14 -17.84 -39.24
C GLN A 112 -20.73 -18.37 -39.54
N GLY A 113 -20.14 -19.18 -38.67
CA GLY A 113 -18.82 -19.79 -38.87
C GLY A 113 -18.74 -20.75 -40.03
N THR A 114 -19.87 -21.35 -40.40
CA THR A 114 -19.96 -22.28 -41.57
C THR A 114 -20.06 -21.57 -42.92
N VAL A 115 -20.45 -20.29 -42.98
CA VAL A 115 -20.55 -19.50 -44.23
C VAL A 115 -19.21 -18.85 -44.62
N GLY A 116 -18.22 -18.77 -43.72
CA GLY A 116 -16.90 -18.15 -43.93
C GLY A 116 -15.76 -19.13 -44.28
N GLY A 117 -16.02 -20.41 -44.50
CA GLY A 117 -15.00 -21.42 -44.74
C GLY A 117 -14.40 -21.32 -46.16
N VAL A 118 -13.41 -20.46 -46.38
CA VAL A 118 -12.48 -20.59 -47.49
C VAL A 118 -11.51 -21.72 -47.17
N VAL A 119 -11.63 -22.81 -47.90
CA VAL A 119 -10.70 -23.96 -47.89
C VAL A 119 -9.31 -23.45 -48.27
N PRO A 120 -8.26 -23.63 -47.47
CA PRO A 120 -6.89 -23.36 -47.93
C PRO A 120 -6.43 -24.48 -48.83
N THR A 121 -6.54 -24.27 -50.13
CA THR A 121 -5.80 -25.08 -51.12
C THR A 121 -4.32 -24.70 -51.03
N THR A 122 -3.52 -25.62 -50.52
CA THR A 122 -2.06 -25.55 -50.62
C THR A 122 -1.62 -25.60 -52.07
N THR A 123 -1.10 -24.49 -52.60
CA THR A 123 -0.20 -24.49 -53.73
C THR A 123 1.05 -23.68 -53.38
N ALA A 124 2.18 -24.36 -53.58
CA ALA A 124 3.51 -23.84 -53.36
C ALA A 124 3.86 -22.68 -54.30
N ALA A 125 4.80 -21.85 -53.81
CA ALA A 125 5.61 -20.83 -54.49
C ALA A 125 5.05 -19.38 -54.54
N GLY A 126 5.65 -18.59 -53.68
CA GLY A 126 6.20 -17.24 -53.81
C GLY A 126 5.48 -16.21 -54.65
N THR A 127 4.80 -15.28 -53.99
CA THR A 127 4.92 -13.82 -54.19
C THR A 127 3.90 -13.10 -53.31
N VAL A 128 4.38 -12.19 -52.49
CA VAL A 128 3.54 -11.35 -51.65
C VAL A 128 2.93 -10.24 -52.50
N ALA A 129 1.66 -10.36 -52.84
CA ALA A 129 0.85 -9.25 -53.35
C ALA A 129 -0.23 -8.94 -52.31
N ALA A 130 -0.09 -7.82 -51.63
CA ALA A 130 -1.10 -7.27 -50.72
C ALA A 130 -2.30 -6.81 -51.57
N VAL A 131 -3.34 -7.65 -51.63
CA VAL A 131 -4.64 -7.21 -52.11
C VAL A 131 -5.37 -6.60 -50.91
N VAL A 132 -5.39 -5.28 -50.85
CA VAL A 132 -6.30 -4.51 -50.01
C VAL A 132 -7.71 -4.72 -50.57
N ALA A 133 -8.42 -5.69 -50.03
CA ALA A 133 -9.86 -5.80 -50.21
C ALA A 133 -10.51 -4.74 -49.32
N SER A 134 -10.89 -3.62 -49.92
CA SER A 134 -11.82 -2.65 -49.34
C SER A 134 -13.20 -3.27 -49.22
N SER A 135 -13.43 -4.05 -48.15
CA SER A 135 -14.77 -4.40 -47.72
C SER A 135 -15.28 -3.29 -46.84
N SER A 136 -16.19 -2.47 -47.35
CA SER A 136 -17.01 -1.56 -46.55
C SER A 136 -17.59 -2.32 -45.37
N PRO A 137 -17.52 -1.78 -44.12
CA PRO A 137 -18.18 -2.42 -43.00
C PRO A 137 -19.70 -2.43 -43.28
N LEU A 138 -20.25 -3.61 -43.50
CA LEU A 138 -21.71 -3.79 -43.47
C LEU A 138 -22.21 -3.29 -42.11
N PRO A 139 -23.32 -2.55 -42.06
CA PRO A 139 -23.90 -2.10 -40.79
C PRO A 139 -24.12 -3.33 -39.89
N PRO A 140 -23.79 -3.26 -38.58
CA PRO A 140 -23.96 -4.38 -37.72
C PRO A 140 -25.41 -4.81 -37.70
N ASN A 141 -25.68 -6.02 -38.24
CA ASN A 141 -27.01 -6.59 -38.29
C ASN A 141 -27.57 -6.62 -36.86
N THR A 142 -28.53 -5.75 -36.57
CA THR A 142 -29.24 -5.63 -35.27
C THR A 142 -30.01 -6.90 -34.91
N GLU A 143 -30.13 -7.86 -35.84
CA GLU A 143 -30.87 -9.12 -35.63
C GLU A 143 -30.16 -10.12 -34.71
N TYR A 144 -28.87 -10.01 -34.47
CA TYR A 144 -28.05 -10.98 -33.69
C TYR A 144 -27.71 -10.54 -32.30
N ARG A 145 -28.15 -9.35 -31.86
CA ARG A 145 -27.99 -8.92 -30.47
C ARG A 145 -29.03 -9.57 -29.55
N ILE A 146 -28.62 -9.88 -28.31
CA ILE A 146 -29.53 -10.23 -27.26
C ILE A 146 -30.54 -9.05 -27.12
N GLY A 147 -31.83 -9.33 -27.21
CA GLY A 147 -32.83 -8.27 -26.96
C GLY A 147 -32.75 -7.79 -25.51
N THR A 148 -33.06 -6.51 -25.26
CA THR A 148 -33.02 -5.89 -23.91
C THR A 148 -33.82 -6.67 -22.87
N VAL A 149 -34.90 -7.33 -23.26
CA VAL A 149 -35.71 -8.18 -22.37
C VAL A 149 -34.92 -9.39 -21.88
N LEU A 150 -34.22 -10.10 -22.76
CA LEU A 150 -33.44 -11.29 -22.41
C LEU A 150 -32.20 -10.92 -21.58
N GLU A 151 -31.53 -9.84 -21.92
CA GLU A 151 -30.37 -9.36 -21.19
C GLU A 151 -30.78 -9.00 -19.74
N SER A 152 -31.88 -8.28 -19.59
CA SER A 152 -32.40 -7.92 -18.25
C SER A 152 -32.77 -9.14 -17.42
N VAL A 153 -33.35 -10.18 -18.03
CA VAL A 153 -33.77 -11.41 -17.35
C VAL A 153 -32.56 -12.24 -16.90
N LEU A 154 -31.53 -12.34 -17.75
CA LEU A 154 -30.27 -13.02 -17.41
C LEU A 154 -29.61 -12.41 -16.16
N GLN A 155 -29.60 -11.10 -16.04
CA GLN A 155 -29.05 -10.40 -14.88
C GLN A 155 -29.96 -10.46 -13.65
N ARG A 156 -31.29 -10.48 -13.84
CA ARG A 156 -32.28 -10.45 -12.73
C ARG A 156 -32.45 -11.80 -12.04
N ALA A 157 -32.29 -12.91 -12.74
CA ALA A 157 -32.50 -14.26 -12.17
C ALA A 157 -31.68 -14.48 -10.90
N PRO A 158 -30.33 -14.29 -10.88
CA PRO A 158 -29.55 -14.44 -9.67
C PRO A 158 -29.87 -13.43 -8.56
N LEU A 159 -30.22 -12.17 -8.94
CA LEU A 159 -30.58 -11.13 -7.98
C LEU A 159 -31.89 -11.46 -7.23
N LEU A 160 -32.89 -12.07 -7.92
CA LEU A 160 -34.11 -12.54 -7.26
C LEU A 160 -33.84 -13.70 -6.31
N MET A 161 -32.94 -14.63 -6.69
CA MET A 161 -32.49 -15.71 -5.79
C MET A 161 -31.85 -15.16 -4.51
N ILE A 162 -31.01 -14.10 -4.63
CA ILE A 162 -30.39 -13.43 -3.47
C ILE A 162 -31.45 -12.80 -2.59
N LYS A 163 -32.44 -12.07 -3.17
CA LYS A 163 -33.56 -11.48 -2.43
C LYS A 163 -34.37 -12.54 -1.69
N GLY A 164 -34.56 -13.72 -2.30
CA GLY A 164 -35.23 -14.86 -1.68
C GLY A 164 -34.39 -15.63 -0.66
N GLY A 165 -33.18 -15.15 -0.31
CA GLY A 165 -32.29 -15.79 0.64
C GLY A 165 -31.57 -17.04 0.11
N LYS A 166 -31.62 -17.31 -1.20
CA LYS A 166 -31.05 -18.49 -1.87
C LYS A 166 -29.68 -18.17 -2.47
N LEU A 167 -28.76 -17.64 -1.66
CA LEU A 167 -27.43 -17.16 -2.09
C LEU A 167 -26.64 -18.24 -2.85
N ARG A 168 -26.62 -19.46 -2.33
CA ARG A 168 -25.90 -20.60 -2.96
C ARG A 168 -26.39 -20.89 -4.38
N GLN A 169 -27.72 -20.90 -4.57
CA GLN A 169 -28.31 -21.12 -5.89
C GLN A 169 -28.01 -19.95 -6.85
N ALA A 170 -27.94 -18.72 -6.34
CA ALA A 170 -27.56 -17.56 -7.13
C ALA A 170 -26.12 -17.66 -7.62
N ILE A 171 -25.18 -18.04 -6.74
CA ILE A 171 -23.76 -18.26 -7.11
C ILE A 171 -23.64 -19.38 -8.16
N ASP A 172 -24.34 -20.50 -7.97
CA ASP A 172 -24.34 -21.58 -8.96
C ASP A 172 -24.93 -21.14 -10.32
N GLN A 173 -25.95 -20.28 -10.31
CA GLN A 173 -26.51 -19.71 -11.55
C GLN A 173 -25.53 -18.79 -12.26
N TYR A 174 -24.84 -17.90 -11.53
CA TYR A 174 -23.76 -17.06 -12.11
C TYR A 174 -22.66 -17.94 -12.73
N ARG A 175 -22.18 -18.94 -11.98
CA ARG A 175 -21.17 -19.88 -12.45
C ARG A 175 -21.63 -20.66 -13.69
N ASN A 176 -22.91 -21.08 -13.75
CA ASN A 176 -23.47 -21.79 -14.91
C ASN A 176 -23.51 -20.92 -16.16
N VAL A 177 -23.92 -19.65 -16.06
CA VAL A 177 -23.94 -18.70 -17.17
C VAL A 177 -22.52 -18.45 -17.68
N LEU A 178 -21.56 -18.26 -16.76
CA LEU A 178 -20.16 -18.00 -17.12
C LEU A 178 -19.44 -19.22 -17.72
N ARG A 179 -19.91 -20.46 -17.42
CA ARG A 179 -19.38 -21.71 -18.02
C ARG A 179 -19.88 -22.00 -19.44
N ALA A 180 -20.93 -21.33 -19.90
CA ALA A 180 -21.42 -21.51 -21.26
C ALA A 180 -20.35 -21.08 -22.28
N GLU A 181 -20.28 -21.74 -23.45
CA GLU A 181 -19.34 -21.34 -24.52
C GLU A 181 -19.50 -19.86 -24.86
N GLU A 182 -18.39 -19.19 -25.05
CA GLU A 182 -18.34 -17.74 -25.28
C GLU A 182 -18.80 -17.43 -26.68
N THR A 183 -19.61 -16.36 -26.82
CA THR A 183 -20.04 -15.81 -28.11
C THR A 183 -19.73 -14.31 -28.14
N SER A 184 -19.51 -13.76 -29.35
CA SER A 184 -19.19 -12.34 -29.54
C SER A 184 -20.27 -11.41 -28.95
N SER A 185 -21.53 -11.82 -29.01
CA SER A 185 -22.68 -11.07 -28.48
C SER A 185 -22.84 -11.16 -26.94
N THR A 186 -22.19 -12.10 -26.27
CA THR A 186 -22.29 -12.29 -24.81
C THR A 186 -21.19 -11.60 -24.02
N GLN A 187 -20.24 -10.92 -24.64
CA GLN A 187 -19.07 -10.37 -23.96
C GLN A 187 -19.44 -9.30 -22.92
N SER A 188 -20.31 -8.34 -23.26
CA SER A 188 -20.76 -7.31 -22.30
C SER A 188 -21.54 -7.90 -21.13
N LEU A 189 -22.39 -8.90 -21.41
CA LEU A 189 -23.11 -9.63 -20.37
C LEU A 189 -22.16 -10.37 -19.44
N ARG A 190 -21.16 -11.07 -19.98
CA ARG A 190 -20.14 -11.78 -19.19
C ARG A 190 -19.33 -10.85 -18.31
N GLN A 191 -18.93 -9.71 -18.82
CA GLN A 191 -18.25 -8.67 -18.04
C GLN A 191 -19.11 -8.27 -16.83
N THR A 192 -20.39 -7.97 -17.04
CA THR A 192 -21.32 -7.58 -15.99
C THR A 192 -21.54 -8.71 -14.98
N MET A 193 -21.77 -9.94 -15.46
CA MET A 193 -22.00 -11.12 -14.61
C MET A 193 -20.75 -11.50 -13.78
N SER A 194 -19.56 -11.42 -14.37
CA SER A 194 -18.29 -11.67 -13.64
C SER A 194 -18.10 -10.66 -12.51
N ARG A 195 -18.35 -9.37 -12.78
CA ARG A 195 -18.29 -8.33 -11.77
C ARG A 195 -19.33 -8.52 -10.67
N GLN A 196 -20.58 -8.84 -11.05
CA GLN A 196 -21.66 -9.08 -10.08
C GLN A 196 -21.37 -10.30 -9.21
N LEU A 197 -20.86 -11.40 -9.78
CA LEU A 197 -20.49 -12.58 -9.00
C LEU A 197 -19.35 -12.25 -8.02
N ALA A 198 -18.32 -11.53 -8.46
CA ALA A 198 -17.23 -11.09 -7.59
C ALA A 198 -17.75 -10.22 -6.44
N GLU A 199 -18.69 -9.31 -6.70
CA GLU A 199 -19.32 -8.48 -5.67
C GLU A 199 -20.16 -9.30 -4.69
N VAL A 200 -20.91 -10.28 -5.18
CA VAL A 200 -21.73 -11.18 -4.35
C VAL A 200 -20.86 -12.06 -3.46
N LEU A 201 -19.76 -12.62 -3.98
CA LEU A 201 -18.79 -13.37 -3.19
C LEU A 201 -18.16 -12.47 -2.11
N LEU A 202 -17.70 -11.29 -2.46
CA LEU A 202 -17.03 -10.37 -1.56
C LEU A 202 -17.91 -9.90 -0.38
N ARG A 203 -19.23 -9.74 -0.61
CA ARG A 203 -20.17 -9.19 0.38
C ARG A 203 -21.00 -10.25 1.08
N GLY A 204 -21.23 -11.40 0.48
CA GLY A 204 -22.22 -12.39 0.91
C GLY A 204 -21.67 -13.71 1.40
N VAL A 205 -20.39 -14.00 1.15
CA VAL A 205 -19.76 -15.28 1.49
C VAL A 205 -18.63 -15.01 2.47
N CYS A 206 -18.45 -15.92 3.44
CA CYS A 206 -17.29 -15.97 4.31
C CYS A 206 -16.46 -17.18 3.94
N GLU A 207 -15.16 -17.15 4.21
CA GLU A 207 -14.25 -18.27 3.94
C GLU A 207 -14.76 -19.63 4.43
N THR A 208 -15.44 -19.64 5.58
CA THR A 208 -16.04 -20.86 6.17
C THR A 208 -17.25 -21.41 5.40
N ASN A 209 -17.93 -20.57 4.62
CA ASN A 209 -19.15 -20.93 3.87
C ASN A 209 -18.90 -20.99 2.35
N TYR A 210 -17.67 -20.77 1.92
CA TYR A 210 -17.30 -20.88 0.53
C TYR A 210 -17.38 -22.34 0.06
N VAL A 211 -18.01 -22.56 -1.08
CA VAL A 211 -18.05 -23.85 -1.74
C VAL A 211 -17.11 -23.81 -2.93
N ASP A 212 -16.13 -24.71 -2.90
CA ASP A 212 -15.11 -24.81 -3.92
C ASP A 212 -15.69 -24.85 -5.33
N TYR A 213 -15.00 -24.21 -6.25
CA TYR A 213 -15.34 -24.26 -7.64
C TYR A 213 -14.93 -25.63 -8.21
N GLU A 214 -15.84 -26.60 -8.17
CA GLU A 214 -15.63 -27.86 -8.87
C GLU A 214 -15.97 -27.71 -10.36
N PRO A 215 -15.03 -27.92 -11.28
CA PRO A 215 -15.36 -28.11 -12.66
C PRO A 215 -16.09 -29.45 -12.80
N ARG A 216 -17.41 -29.49 -12.55
CA ARG A 216 -18.21 -30.68 -12.78
C ARG A 216 -18.08 -31.05 -14.26
N ILE A 217 -17.24 -32.05 -14.54
CA ILE A 217 -17.25 -32.79 -15.80
C ILE A 217 -18.60 -33.50 -15.83
N GLU A 218 -19.61 -32.83 -16.39
CA GLU A 218 -20.88 -33.52 -16.65
C GLU A 218 -20.58 -34.66 -17.62
N ILE A 219 -20.42 -35.86 -17.07
CA ILE A 219 -20.52 -37.12 -17.85
C ILE A 219 -21.80 -36.93 -18.68
N LYS A 220 -21.69 -37.05 -20.01
CA LYS A 220 -22.77 -36.92 -20.97
C LYS A 220 -23.96 -37.83 -20.62
N LYS A 221 -24.68 -37.53 -19.54
CA LYS A 221 -26.05 -37.97 -19.35
C LYS A 221 -26.85 -37.20 -20.37
N GLN A 222 -27.59 -37.92 -21.23
CA GLN A 222 -28.51 -37.38 -22.24
C GLN A 222 -29.22 -36.13 -21.70
N GLY A 223 -28.55 -34.96 -21.88
CA GLY A 223 -29.06 -33.69 -21.36
C GLY A 223 -30.11 -33.17 -22.30
N LYS A 224 -31.09 -32.49 -21.78
CA LYS A 224 -32.13 -31.81 -22.56
C LYS A 224 -31.52 -31.05 -23.71
N HIS A 225 -31.94 -31.28 -24.95
CA HIS A 225 -31.37 -30.67 -26.16
C HIS A 225 -31.36 -29.13 -26.21
N TRP A 226 -32.04 -28.49 -25.29
CA TRP A 226 -32.18 -27.02 -25.21
C TRP A 226 -31.25 -26.35 -24.18
N ARG A 227 -30.37 -27.09 -23.54
CA ARG A 227 -29.34 -26.50 -22.67
C ARG A 227 -28.15 -25.95 -23.49
N PRO A 228 -27.55 -24.82 -23.06
CA PRO A 228 -26.37 -24.29 -23.74
C PRO A 228 -25.19 -25.25 -23.63
N SER A 229 -24.36 -25.27 -24.69
CA SER A 229 -23.08 -25.99 -24.66
C SER A 229 -22.17 -25.33 -23.67
N LYS A 230 -21.51 -26.15 -22.84
CA LYS A 230 -20.52 -25.68 -21.87
C LYS A 230 -19.12 -25.93 -22.42
N TYR A 231 -18.18 -25.08 -22.04
CA TYR A 231 -16.79 -25.23 -22.40
C TYR A 231 -16.25 -26.58 -21.92
N SER A 232 -15.71 -27.37 -22.84
CA SER A 232 -15.26 -28.76 -22.61
C SER A 232 -13.73 -28.93 -22.62
N GLY A 233 -12.96 -27.85 -22.86
CA GLY A 233 -11.49 -27.84 -22.83
C GLY A 233 -10.92 -27.83 -21.42
N GLN A 234 -9.58 -27.88 -21.30
CA GLN A 234 -8.92 -27.65 -20.01
C GLN A 234 -9.23 -26.22 -19.55
N SER A 235 -9.94 -26.12 -18.43
CA SER A 235 -10.25 -24.84 -17.83
C SER A 235 -9.03 -24.30 -17.07
N LEU A 236 -8.59 -23.11 -17.41
CA LEU A 236 -7.59 -22.36 -16.62
C LEU A 236 -8.21 -21.68 -15.40
N PHE A 237 -9.53 -21.57 -15.37
CA PHE A 237 -10.27 -21.01 -14.25
C PHE A 237 -10.53 -22.11 -13.22
N MET A 238 -9.62 -22.26 -12.26
CA MET A 238 -9.69 -23.25 -11.17
C MET A 238 -9.32 -22.63 -9.83
N PRO A 239 -10.16 -21.73 -9.31
CA PRO A 239 -9.91 -21.08 -8.02
C PRO A 239 -10.02 -22.11 -6.88
N LYS A 240 -9.10 -22.02 -5.91
CA LYS A 240 -9.07 -22.85 -4.70
C LYS A 240 -9.65 -22.14 -3.49
N THR A 241 -9.60 -20.82 -3.49
CA THR A 241 -10.10 -19.98 -2.40
C THR A 241 -11.10 -18.95 -2.92
N GLU A 242 -11.91 -18.40 -2.02
CA GLU A 242 -12.86 -17.34 -2.32
C GLU A 242 -12.18 -16.12 -2.98
N TYR A 243 -11.09 -15.64 -2.38
CA TYR A 243 -10.35 -14.48 -2.90
C TYR A 243 -9.72 -14.75 -4.26
N GLU A 244 -9.27 -15.98 -4.50
CA GLU A 244 -8.74 -16.36 -5.82
C GLU A 244 -9.82 -16.32 -6.89
N GLU A 245 -11.04 -16.83 -6.58
CA GLU A 245 -12.18 -16.74 -7.50
C GLU A 245 -12.56 -15.28 -7.78
N ILE A 246 -12.64 -14.46 -6.74
CA ILE A 246 -12.94 -13.03 -6.86
C ILE A 246 -11.93 -12.32 -7.76
N LEU A 247 -10.62 -12.53 -7.52
CA LEU A 247 -9.55 -11.90 -8.30
C LEU A 247 -9.58 -12.33 -9.76
N LEU A 248 -9.73 -13.63 -10.03
CA LEU A 248 -9.81 -14.14 -11.40
C LEU A 248 -11.02 -13.55 -12.15
N LEU A 249 -12.18 -13.46 -11.51
CA LEU A 249 -13.38 -12.86 -12.07
C LEU A 249 -13.19 -11.36 -12.36
N LEU A 250 -12.55 -10.64 -11.45
CA LEU A 250 -12.28 -9.21 -11.61
C LEU A 250 -11.25 -8.95 -12.70
N PHE A 251 -10.18 -9.75 -12.82
CA PHE A 251 -9.21 -9.63 -13.91
C PHE A 251 -9.82 -9.95 -15.28
N ILE A 252 -10.72 -10.94 -15.35
CA ILE A 252 -11.48 -11.21 -16.58
C ILE A 252 -12.36 -10.01 -16.93
N SER A 253 -13.07 -9.45 -15.96
CA SER A 253 -13.92 -8.27 -16.14
C SER A 253 -13.11 -7.03 -16.52
N GLU A 254 -11.92 -6.82 -15.89
CA GLU A 254 -10.97 -5.75 -16.26
C GLU A 254 -10.50 -5.90 -17.71
N ALA A 255 -10.03 -7.08 -18.10
CA ALA A 255 -9.54 -7.31 -19.46
C ALA A 255 -10.61 -7.04 -20.54
N MET A 256 -11.86 -7.43 -20.27
CA MET A 256 -13.00 -7.15 -21.15
C MET A 256 -13.32 -5.65 -21.18
N ALA A 257 -13.33 -4.98 -20.02
CA ALA A 257 -13.62 -3.55 -19.89
C ALA A 257 -12.58 -2.69 -20.61
N VAL A 258 -11.29 -3.00 -20.43
CA VAL A 258 -10.18 -2.30 -21.10
C VAL A 258 -10.22 -2.48 -22.61
N ARG A 259 -10.55 -3.69 -23.09
CA ARG A 259 -10.70 -3.96 -24.53
C ARG A 259 -11.85 -3.15 -25.15
N ASN A 260 -12.95 -3.00 -24.43
CA ASN A 260 -14.14 -2.27 -24.89
C ASN A 260 -14.06 -0.76 -24.64
N ALA A 261 -12.97 -0.27 -24.00
CA ALA A 261 -12.80 1.14 -23.71
C ALA A 261 -12.68 1.99 -24.99
N VAL A 262 -13.43 3.09 -25.03
CA VAL A 262 -13.39 4.02 -26.14
C VAL A 262 -12.22 4.96 -25.97
N LEU A 263 -11.22 4.86 -26.85
CA LEU A 263 -9.99 5.67 -26.84
C LEU A 263 -10.11 6.97 -27.64
N ASP A 264 -11.12 7.10 -28.50
CA ASP A 264 -11.32 8.29 -29.33
C ASP A 264 -11.73 9.48 -28.46
N ARG A 265 -11.02 10.60 -28.64
CA ARG A 265 -11.22 11.86 -27.88
C ARG A 265 -12.20 12.82 -28.55
N SER A 266 -12.75 12.47 -29.70
CA SER A 266 -13.70 13.31 -30.42
C SER A 266 -14.95 13.58 -29.58
N PRO A 267 -15.54 14.77 -29.66
CA PRO A 267 -16.73 15.15 -28.89
C PRO A 267 -17.95 14.22 -29.15
N GLU A 268 -18.03 13.66 -30.38
CA GLU A 268 -19.09 12.76 -30.80
C GLU A 268 -19.19 11.48 -29.96
N PHE A 269 -18.05 11.02 -29.40
CA PHE A 269 -17.97 9.81 -28.56
C PHE A 269 -18.00 10.08 -27.08
N GLN A 270 -18.36 11.30 -26.64
CA GLN A 270 -18.34 11.67 -25.21
C GLN A 270 -19.22 10.77 -24.34
N ASP A 271 -20.48 10.52 -24.76
CA ASP A 271 -21.40 9.66 -24.00
C ASP A 271 -20.91 8.21 -23.95
N ALA A 272 -20.34 7.70 -25.05
CA ALA A 272 -19.77 6.37 -25.11
C ALA A 272 -18.54 6.24 -24.20
N ARG A 273 -17.69 7.28 -24.11
CA ARG A 273 -16.57 7.33 -23.17
C ARG A 273 -17.03 7.31 -21.72
N ILE A 274 -18.02 8.14 -21.37
CA ILE A 274 -18.60 8.20 -20.03
C ILE A 274 -19.17 6.84 -19.62
N HIS A 275 -19.91 6.20 -20.52
CA HIS A 275 -20.47 4.87 -20.26
C HIS A 275 -19.37 3.81 -20.08
N SER A 276 -18.38 3.79 -20.97
CA SER A 276 -17.21 2.90 -20.88
C SER A 276 -16.43 3.14 -19.60
N TYR A 277 -16.18 4.39 -19.23
CA TYR A 277 -15.51 4.78 -18.02
C TYR A 277 -16.23 4.29 -16.76
N ASN A 278 -17.55 4.50 -16.65
CA ASN A 278 -18.33 4.05 -15.51
C ASN A 278 -18.27 2.53 -15.31
N ASN A 279 -18.28 1.77 -16.41
CA ASN A 279 -18.16 0.32 -16.38
C ASN A 279 -16.78 -0.13 -15.87
N VAL A 280 -15.73 0.60 -16.27
CA VAL A 280 -14.34 0.31 -15.87
C VAL A 280 -14.11 0.67 -14.42
N VAL A 281 -14.55 1.86 -13.97
CA VAL A 281 -14.38 2.31 -12.57
C VAL A 281 -15.01 1.34 -11.59
N ALA A 282 -16.21 0.83 -11.89
CA ALA A 282 -16.86 -0.15 -11.02
C ALA A 282 -16.06 -1.46 -10.83
N VAL A 283 -15.23 -1.85 -11.82
CA VAL A 283 -14.32 -3.00 -11.71
C VAL A 283 -13.08 -2.62 -10.90
N TYR A 284 -12.50 -1.44 -11.16
CA TYR A 284 -11.29 -0.98 -10.46
C TYR A 284 -11.54 -0.73 -8.98
N ASP A 285 -12.70 -0.19 -8.60
CA ASP A 285 -13.06 0.01 -7.19
C ASP A 285 -13.08 -1.31 -6.42
N LEU A 286 -13.62 -2.39 -7.03
CA LEU A 286 -13.57 -3.72 -6.42
C LEU A 286 -12.15 -4.29 -6.40
N LEU A 287 -11.36 -4.12 -7.46
CA LEU A 287 -9.96 -4.55 -7.50
C LEU A 287 -9.12 -3.85 -6.44
N VAL A 288 -9.30 -2.54 -6.27
CA VAL A 288 -8.61 -1.76 -5.22
C VAL A 288 -8.91 -2.35 -3.86
N PHE A 289 -10.19 -2.61 -3.56
CA PHE A 289 -10.59 -3.16 -2.28
C PHE A 289 -9.98 -4.52 -1.99
N VAL A 290 -10.02 -5.44 -2.95
CA VAL A 290 -9.52 -6.81 -2.79
C VAL A 290 -8.00 -6.86 -2.75
N LEU A 291 -7.31 -6.20 -3.70
CA LEU A 291 -5.85 -6.20 -3.79
C LEU A 291 -5.20 -5.44 -2.62
N ALA A 292 -5.84 -4.36 -2.14
CA ALA A 292 -5.37 -3.65 -0.95
C ALA A 292 -5.50 -4.53 0.30
N ARG A 293 -6.61 -5.25 0.47
CA ARG A 293 -6.79 -6.20 1.58
C ARG A 293 -5.76 -7.34 1.56
N LEU A 294 -5.36 -7.79 0.39
CA LEU A 294 -4.33 -8.81 0.20
C LEU A 294 -2.90 -8.27 0.22
N GLY A 295 -2.71 -6.94 0.34
CA GLY A 295 -1.39 -6.30 0.29
C GLY A 295 -0.71 -6.34 -1.08
N GLN A 296 -1.43 -6.64 -2.17
CA GLN A 296 -0.90 -6.81 -3.52
C GLN A 296 -0.84 -5.46 -4.29
N PHE A 297 -0.17 -4.46 -3.70
CA PHE A 297 -0.11 -3.11 -4.26
C PHE A 297 0.66 -3.01 -5.57
N GLN A 298 1.62 -3.90 -5.81
CA GLN A 298 2.37 -3.95 -7.08
C GLN A 298 1.44 -4.28 -8.25
N THR A 299 0.65 -5.35 -8.12
CA THR A 299 -0.34 -5.78 -9.13
C THR A 299 -1.39 -4.70 -9.35
N LEU A 300 -1.80 -4.02 -8.26
CA LEU A 300 -2.73 -2.90 -8.33
C LEU A 300 -2.16 -1.73 -9.14
N CYS A 301 -0.89 -1.38 -8.94
CA CYS A 301 -0.21 -0.36 -9.75
C CYS A 301 -0.18 -0.71 -11.25
N GLU A 302 0.09 -1.97 -11.59
CA GLU A 302 0.09 -2.44 -12.98
C GLU A 302 -1.30 -2.35 -13.62
N SER A 303 -2.35 -2.64 -12.86
CA SER A 303 -3.74 -2.46 -13.34
C SER A 303 -4.04 -0.98 -13.59
N PHE A 304 -3.66 -0.08 -12.67
CA PHE A 304 -3.82 1.36 -12.91
C PHE A 304 -3.02 1.90 -14.09
N GLU A 305 -1.82 1.37 -14.36
CA GLU A 305 -1.05 1.74 -15.57
C GLU A 305 -1.81 1.43 -16.87
N ARG A 306 -2.59 0.34 -16.87
CA ARG A 306 -3.48 0.03 -18.01
C ARG A 306 -4.67 0.99 -18.08
N ALA A 307 -5.25 1.34 -16.91
CA ALA A 307 -6.38 2.27 -16.81
C ALA A 307 -6.03 3.69 -17.28
N MET A 308 -4.80 4.16 -17.04
CA MET A 308 -4.35 5.50 -17.44
C MET A 308 -4.43 5.75 -18.96
N LYS A 309 -4.51 4.71 -19.79
CA LYS A 309 -4.63 4.86 -21.25
C LYS A 309 -5.93 5.52 -21.68
N PHE A 310 -7.00 5.36 -20.90
CA PHE A 310 -8.35 5.90 -21.21
C PHE A 310 -8.94 6.80 -20.11
N SER A 311 -8.38 6.80 -18.90
CA SER A 311 -8.87 7.57 -17.74
C SER A 311 -7.96 8.75 -17.40
N PHE A 312 -7.31 9.34 -18.39
CA PHE A 312 -6.28 10.38 -18.19
C PHE A 312 -6.82 11.73 -17.67
N GLU A 313 -8.12 11.99 -17.75
CA GLU A 313 -8.76 13.22 -17.24
C GLU A 313 -9.50 13.01 -15.89
N GLU A 314 -9.51 11.77 -15.39
CA GLU A 314 -10.35 11.41 -14.25
C GLU A 314 -9.57 11.47 -12.93
N TYR A 315 -9.85 12.49 -12.14
CA TYR A 315 -9.22 12.71 -10.84
C TYR A 315 -9.25 11.49 -9.91
N HIS A 316 -10.41 10.79 -9.84
CA HIS A 316 -10.59 9.63 -8.97
C HIS A 316 -9.56 8.53 -9.25
N VAL A 317 -9.33 8.19 -10.52
CA VAL A 317 -8.38 7.16 -10.92
C VAL A 317 -6.93 7.58 -10.64
N TRP A 318 -6.58 8.84 -10.91
CA TRP A 318 -5.26 9.37 -10.58
C TRP A 318 -4.99 9.34 -9.07
N MET A 319 -5.99 9.68 -8.27
CA MET A 319 -5.86 9.69 -6.81
C MET A 319 -5.68 8.27 -6.25
N GLN A 320 -6.49 7.32 -6.68
CA GLN A 320 -6.33 5.91 -6.28
C GLN A 320 -5.00 5.33 -6.73
N PHE A 321 -4.54 5.66 -7.94
CA PHE A 321 -3.24 5.23 -8.42
C PHE A 321 -2.09 5.81 -7.59
N SER A 322 -2.18 7.09 -7.21
CA SER A 322 -1.16 7.71 -6.33
C SER A 322 -1.10 7.03 -4.96
N LEU A 323 -2.26 6.69 -4.36
CA LEU A 323 -2.33 5.96 -3.10
C LEU A 323 -1.76 4.53 -3.22
N ALA A 324 -2.04 3.82 -4.31
CA ALA A 324 -1.46 2.51 -4.58
C ALA A 324 0.08 2.57 -4.73
N LEU A 325 0.59 3.61 -5.39
CA LEU A 325 2.04 3.85 -5.51
C LEU A 325 2.68 4.16 -4.15
N LEU A 326 2.01 4.93 -3.28
CA LEU A 326 2.48 5.18 -1.92
C LEU A 326 2.59 3.89 -1.12
N SER A 327 1.52 3.07 -1.14
CA SER A 327 1.50 1.77 -0.45
C SER A 327 2.53 0.78 -1.01
N SER A 328 2.93 0.92 -2.29
CA SER A 328 3.99 0.10 -2.91
C SER A 328 5.41 0.67 -2.70
N GLY A 329 5.56 1.77 -1.93
CA GLY A 329 6.85 2.41 -1.66
C GLY A 329 7.45 3.22 -2.82
N LYS A 330 6.69 3.46 -3.90
CA LYS A 330 7.14 4.23 -5.08
C LYS A 330 6.87 5.73 -4.90
N HIS A 331 7.42 6.32 -3.83
CA HIS A 331 7.10 7.67 -3.38
C HIS A 331 7.35 8.78 -4.42
N LEU A 332 8.49 8.71 -5.15
CA LEU A 332 8.80 9.71 -6.19
C LEU A 332 7.75 9.72 -7.30
N ARG A 333 7.34 8.53 -7.76
CA ARG A 333 6.32 8.41 -8.81
C ARG A 333 4.95 8.86 -8.29
N ALA A 334 4.62 8.53 -7.04
CA ALA A 334 3.40 8.98 -6.38
C ALA A 334 3.30 10.50 -6.31
N THR A 335 4.39 11.19 -5.98
CA THR A 335 4.42 12.66 -5.95
C THR A 335 4.12 13.28 -7.32
N LEU A 336 4.64 12.68 -8.42
CA LEU A 336 4.31 13.13 -9.78
C LEU A 336 2.83 12.94 -10.11
N MET A 337 2.23 11.80 -9.68
CA MET A 337 0.80 11.56 -9.88
C MET A 337 -0.06 12.52 -9.04
N LEU A 338 0.35 12.81 -7.80
CA LEU A 338 -0.33 13.80 -6.95
C LEU A 338 -0.26 15.22 -7.54
N LYS A 339 0.83 15.57 -8.21
CA LYS A 339 0.94 16.84 -8.95
C LYS A 339 -0.09 16.92 -10.08
N GLU A 340 -0.33 15.81 -10.81
CA GLU A 340 -1.39 15.77 -11.82
C GLU A 340 -2.79 15.82 -11.19
N CYS A 341 -3.01 15.15 -10.05
CA CYS A 341 -4.26 15.30 -9.28
C CYS A 341 -4.52 16.77 -8.92
N ALA A 342 -3.49 17.47 -8.46
CA ALA A 342 -3.58 18.88 -8.13
C ALA A 342 -3.87 19.78 -9.35
N ARG A 343 -3.41 19.40 -10.54
CA ARG A 343 -3.70 20.09 -11.81
C ARG A 343 -5.16 19.85 -12.26
N LEU A 344 -5.66 18.61 -12.11
CA LEU A 344 -7.03 18.26 -12.51
C LEU A 344 -8.08 18.90 -11.60
N GLN A 345 -7.79 19.06 -10.31
CA GLN A 345 -8.67 19.72 -9.36
C GLN A 345 -7.95 20.88 -8.65
N PRO A 346 -7.89 22.09 -9.24
CA PRO A 346 -7.18 23.22 -8.65
C PRO A 346 -7.79 23.75 -7.34
N HIS A 347 -9.04 23.40 -7.07
CA HIS A 347 -9.74 23.83 -5.86
C HIS A 347 -9.53 22.91 -4.66
N ASN A 348 -9.00 21.72 -4.89
CA ASN A 348 -8.79 20.72 -3.86
C ASN A 348 -7.38 20.89 -3.26
N SER A 349 -7.30 21.07 -1.93
CA SER A 349 -6.03 21.23 -1.19
C SER A 349 -5.39 19.86 -0.85
N PHE A 350 -6.19 18.78 -0.75
CA PHE A 350 -5.75 17.47 -0.28
C PHE A 350 -4.59 16.84 -1.08
N PRO A 351 -4.57 16.83 -2.44
CA PRO A 351 -3.45 16.27 -3.19
C PRO A 351 -2.12 16.98 -2.93
N CYS A 352 -2.16 18.31 -2.77
CA CYS A 352 -0.97 19.10 -2.44
C CYS A 352 -0.49 18.80 -1.02
N LEU A 353 -1.40 18.67 -0.06
CA LEU A 353 -1.10 18.32 1.33
C LEU A 353 -0.45 16.93 1.43
N LEU A 354 -1.00 15.94 0.72
CA LEU A 354 -0.44 14.59 0.69
C LEU A 354 0.93 14.57 -0.02
N ALA A 355 1.10 15.33 -1.11
CA ALA A 355 2.39 15.45 -1.78
C ALA A 355 3.44 16.10 -0.88
N ALA A 356 3.07 17.12 -0.11
CA ALA A 356 3.93 17.76 0.88
C ALA A 356 4.37 16.75 1.96
N LYS A 357 3.43 16.00 2.54
CA LYS A 357 3.72 14.94 3.51
C LYS A 357 4.73 13.93 2.96
N VAL A 358 4.49 13.40 1.76
CA VAL A 358 5.38 12.41 1.12
C VAL A 358 6.77 13.00 0.85
N CYS A 359 6.85 14.25 0.40
CA CYS A 359 8.14 14.92 0.18
C CYS A 359 8.93 15.09 1.48
N LEU A 360 8.27 15.46 2.58
CA LEU A 360 8.92 15.69 3.87
C LEU A 360 9.33 14.39 4.56
N GLU A 361 8.43 13.41 4.67
CA GLU A 361 8.67 12.18 5.43
C GLU A 361 9.44 11.13 4.63
N ASN A 362 9.03 10.86 3.37
CA ASN A 362 9.55 9.73 2.61
C ASN A 362 10.70 10.11 1.68
N LEU A 363 10.62 11.23 0.97
CA LEU A 363 11.64 11.63 0.00
C LEU A 363 12.76 12.46 0.62
N GLY A 364 12.52 13.17 1.72
CA GLY A 364 13.46 14.11 2.33
C GLY A 364 13.76 15.31 1.44
N ASN A 365 12.90 15.59 0.46
CA ASN A 365 12.99 16.79 -0.38
C ASN A 365 12.20 17.93 0.29
N ILE A 366 12.84 18.56 1.27
CA ILE A 366 12.19 19.51 2.15
C ILE A 366 11.72 20.76 1.38
N GLU A 367 12.49 21.21 0.39
CA GLU A 367 12.14 22.40 -0.37
C GLU A 367 10.85 22.22 -1.19
N GLN A 368 10.74 21.12 -1.94
CA GLN A 368 9.51 20.79 -2.66
C GLN A 368 8.34 20.51 -1.70
N GLY A 369 8.61 19.89 -0.55
CA GLY A 369 7.60 19.66 0.47
C GLY A 369 6.97 20.95 0.98
N VAL A 370 7.79 21.97 1.23
CA VAL A 370 7.32 23.30 1.66
C VAL A 370 6.54 24.00 0.54
N GLU A 371 7.00 23.94 -0.72
CA GLU A 371 6.27 24.50 -1.86
C GLU A 371 4.86 23.91 -2.00
N PHE A 372 4.74 22.58 -1.88
CA PHE A 372 3.43 21.90 -1.90
C PHE A 372 2.56 22.27 -0.69
N ALA A 373 3.15 22.43 0.50
CA ALA A 373 2.42 22.84 1.70
C ALA A 373 1.90 24.29 1.59
N GLU A 374 2.69 25.21 1.04
CA GLU A 374 2.26 26.59 0.76
C GLU A 374 1.14 26.64 -0.26
N GLU A 375 1.24 25.86 -1.33
CA GLU A 375 0.18 25.74 -2.33
C GLU A 375 -1.10 25.16 -1.73
N ALA A 376 -0.99 24.12 -0.89
CA ALA A 376 -2.13 23.54 -0.17
C ALA A 376 -2.80 24.60 0.72
N LEU A 377 -2.01 25.36 1.48
CA LEU A 377 -2.52 26.44 2.33
C LEU A 377 -3.21 27.55 1.54
N ASN A 378 -2.67 27.91 0.39
CA ASN A 378 -3.25 28.95 -0.49
C ASN A 378 -4.58 28.48 -1.08
N ARG A 379 -4.70 27.20 -1.44
CA ARG A 379 -5.95 26.59 -1.92
C ARG A 379 -6.99 26.52 -0.81
N GLU A 380 -6.59 26.09 0.37
CA GLU A 380 -7.48 25.98 1.54
C GLU A 380 -8.04 27.33 1.95
N LYS A 381 -7.25 28.42 1.88
CA LYS A 381 -7.73 29.78 2.13
C LYS A 381 -8.73 30.28 1.09
N ARG A 382 -8.64 29.82 -0.16
CA ARG A 382 -9.60 30.16 -1.22
C ARG A 382 -10.88 29.34 -1.14
N ASN A 383 -10.74 28.04 -0.82
CA ASN A 383 -11.85 27.08 -0.73
C ASN A 383 -11.68 26.23 0.53
N PRO A 384 -12.24 26.64 1.67
CA PRO A 384 -12.10 25.92 2.93
C PRO A 384 -12.68 24.51 2.86
N GLN A 385 -11.86 23.48 3.16
CA GLN A 385 -12.24 22.07 3.21
C GLN A 385 -12.00 21.46 4.60
N SER A 386 -11.86 22.31 5.63
CA SER A 386 -11.53 21.93 7.01
C SER A 386 -10.13 21.34 7.20
N LEU A 387 -9.22 21.57 6.26
CA LEU A 387 -7.83 21.08 6.30
C LEU A 387 -6.83 22.17 6.74
N LEU A 388 -7.31 23.33 7.18
CA LEU A 388 -6.48 24.51 7.51
C LEU A 388 -5.44 24.19 8.60
N ALA A 389 -5.83 23.45 9.65
CA ALA A 389 -4.94 23.06 10.73
C ALA A 389 -3.81 22.16 10.23
N GLN A 390 -4.16 21.16 9.38
CA GLN A 390 -3.22 20.23 8.79
C GLN A 390 -2.25 20.93 7.83
N CYS A 391 -2.73 21.89 7.00
CA CYS A 391 -1.88 22.69 6.12
C CYS A 391 -0.86 23.50 6.91
N HIS A 392 -1.29 24.15 8.00
CA HIS A 392 -0.37 24.89 8.85
C HIS A 392 0.61 23.97 9.57
N LEU A 393 0.17 22.79 10.02
CA LEU A 393 1.04 21.80 10.66
C LEU A 393 2.15 21.34 9.70
N VAL A 394 1.78 20.87 8.49
CA VAL A 394 2.74 20.38 7.49
C VAL A 394 3.74 21.45 7.10
N LEU A 395 3.27 22.69 6.91
CA LEU A 395 4.14 23.84 6.64
C LEU A 395 5.09 24.13 7.81
N GLY A 396 4.60 24.06 9.04
CA GLY A 396 5.40 24.23 10.25
C GLY A 396 6.50 23.17 10.40
N VAL A 397 6.17 21.91 10.14
CA VAL A 397 7.14 20.80 10.12
C VAL A 397 8.18 21.00 9.00
N GLY A 398 7.75 21.44 7.81
CA GLY A 398 8.65 21.77 6.72
C GLY A 398 9.66 22.84 7.11
N PHE A 399 9.24 23.93 7.73
CA PHE A 399 10.14 24.97 8.23
C PHE A 399 11.05 24.48 9.36
N ALA A 400 10.56 23.62 10.26
CA ALA A 400 11.39 23.04 11.30
C ALA A 400 12.50 22.16 10.71
N LEU A 401 12.20 21.33 9.71
CA LEU A 401 13.19 20.54 8.99
C LEU A 401 14.17 21.40 8.19
N MET A 402 13.72 22.52 7.59
CA MET A 402 14.62 23.50 6.97
C MET A 402 15.59 24.12 7.95
N ALA A 403 15.17 24.33 9.22
CA ALA A 403 16.04 24.86 10.26
C ALA A 403 17.11 23.84 10.70
N GLU A 404 16.86 22.54 10.56
CA GLU A 404 17.83 21.46 10.87
C GLU A 404 18.89 21.29 9.77
N GLN A 405 18.59 21.69 8.53
CA GLN A 405 19.58 21.66 7.43
C GLN A 405 20.78 22.55 7.71
N ARG A 406 21.91 22.28 7.01
CA ARG A 406 23.16 23.07 7.08
C ARG A 406 22.96 24.50 6.56
N ARG A 407 22.41 25.39 7.39
CA ARG A 407 22.12 26.80 7.06
C ARG A 407 22.78 27.74 8.07
N PRO A 408 23.08 29.01 7.68
CA PRO A 408 23.59 30.01 8.59
C PRO A 408 22.66 30.18 9.81
N GLN A 409 23.23 30.49 10.99
CA GLN A 409 22.50 30.58 12.24
C GLN A 409 21.33 31.59 12.21
N SER A 410 21.50 32.70 11.49
CA SER A 410 20.43 33.72 11.31
C SER A 410 19.20 33.11 10.61
N LYS A 411 19.40 32.39 9.48
CA LYS A 411 18.32 31.75 8.74
C LYS A 411 17.68 30.62 9.54
N ARG A 412 18.48 29.90 10.34
CA ARG A 412 17.98 28.85 11.23
C ARG A 412 17.00 29.42 12.27
N ALA A 413 17.33 30.56 12.89
CA ALA A 413 16.44 31.24 13.82
C ALA A 413 15.15 31.76 13.16
N GLU A 414 15.23 32.26 11.95
CA GLU A 414 14.08 32.73 11.16
C GLU A 414 13.13 31.56 10.83
N PHE A 415 13.66 30.43 10.36
CA PHE A 415 12.83 29.25 10.09
C PHE A 415 12.23 28.66 11.37
N LYS A 416 12.95 28.63 12.49
CA LYS A 416 12.38 28.20 13.79
C LYS A 416 11.22 29.11 14.23
N ALA A 417 11.34 30.41 14.05
CA ALA A 417 10.27 31.36 14.36
C ALA A 417 9.06 31.17 13.45
N SER A 418 9.28 30.94 12.14
CA SER A 418 8.22 30.65 11.18
C SER A 418 7.49 29.35 11.49
N ALA A 419 8.22 28.29 11.84
CA ALA A 419 7.65 27.01 12.27
C ALA A 419 6.77 27.19 13.50
N PHE A 420 7.24 27.89 14.51
CA PHE A 420 6.49 28.18 15.73
C PHE A 420 5.18 28.91 15.46
N GLN A 421 5.21 29.95 14.60
CA GLN A 421 4.00 30.66 14.18
C GLN A 421 3.00 29.75 13.45
N CYS A 422 3.49 28.82 12.62
CA CYS A 422 2.64 27.85 11.92
C CYS A 422 1.97 26.88 12.92
N PHE A 423 2.70 26.39 13.92
CA PHE A 423 2.12 25.49 14.93
C PHE A 423 1.06 26.22 15.78
N LEU A 424 1.28 27.47 16.18
CA LEU A 424 0.27 28.26 16.89
C LEU A 424 -0.99 28.49 16.03
N ARG A 425 -0.85 28.73 14.73
CA ARG A 425 -1.98 28.87 13.82
C ARG A 425 -2.72 27.53 13.64
N ALA A 426 -2.00 26.42 13.57
CA ALA A 426 -2.61 25.09 13.50
C ALA A 426 -3.42 24.80 14.77
N GLN A 427 -2.88 25.07 15.96
CA GLN A 427 -3.57 24.95 17.24
C GLN A 427 -4.83 25.83 17.32
N SER A 428 -4.74 27.08 16.85
CA SER A 428 -5.89 28.00 16.85
C SER A 428 -6.99 27.59 15.84
N ALA A 429 -6.62 26.94 14.73
CA ALA A 429 -7.56 26.46 13.72
C ALA A 429 -8.30 25.21 14.16
N ASP A 430 -7.64 24.31 14.89
CA ASP A 430 -8.27 23.12 15.47
C ASP A 430 -7.68 22.83 16.87
N PRO A 431 -8.40 23.23 17.96
CA PRO A 431 -7.95 23.01 19.33
C PRO A 431 -7.99 21.54 19.80
N TYR A 432 -8.65 20.64 19.08
CA TYR A 432 -8.76 19.23 19.39
C TYR A 432 -7.73 18.36 18.65
N TYR A 433 -6.94 18.97 17.80
CA TYR A 433 -5.90 18.28 17.06
C TYR A 433 -4.64 18.17 17.92
N HIS A 434 -4.19 16.95 18.23
CA HIS A 434 -3.09 16.71 19.19
C HIS A 434 -1.70 17.03 18.60
N LEU A 435 -1.49 16.88 17.29
CA LEU A 435 -0.16 17.07 16.68
C LEU A 435 0.41 18.49 16.80
N PRO A 436 -0.35 19.59 16.65
CA PRO A 436 0.16 20.93 16.93
C PRO A 436 0.68 21.10 18.36
N GLU A 437 -0.02 20.51 19.35
CA GLU A 437 0.42 20.52 20.75
C GLU A 437 1.72 19.75 20.94
N TYR A 438 1.86 18.59 20.31
CA TYR A 438 3.08 17.80 20.30
C TYR A 438 4.26 18.57 19.70
N HIS A 439 4.09 19.21 18.54
CA HIS A 439 5.16 19.99 17.91
C HIS A 439 5.52 21.27 18.68
N LEU A 440 4.54 21.90 19.33
CA LEU A 440 4.80 23.01 20.26
C LEU A 440 5.60 22.53 21.48
N ALA A 441 5.23 21.37 22.05
CA ALA A 441 5.99 20.78 23.15
C ALA A 441 7.45 20.49 22.74
N LEU A 442 7.67 19.91 21.55
CA LEU A 442 9.01 19.67 21.03
C LEU A 442 9.79 20.96 20.79
N HIS A 443 9.15 21.99 20.25
CA HIS A 443 9.78 23.30 20.03
C HIS A 443 10.21 23.96 21.37
N TYR A 444 9.34 23.94 22.40
CA TYR A 444 9.68 24.45 23.73
C TYR A 444 10.76 23.60 24.42
N ALA A 445 10.77 22.27 24.19
CA ALA A 445 11.81 21.37 24.70
C ALA A 445 13.19 21.71 24.11
N GLU A 446 13.28 21.93 22.78
CA GLU A 446 14.51 22.37 22.12
C GLU A 446 14.98 23.76 22.62
N ALA A 447 14.05 24.65 22.97
CA ALA A 447 14.35 25.96 23.57
C ALA A 447 14.63 25.88 25.07
N ARG A 448 14.69 24.67 25.66
CA ARG A 448 14.92 24.43 27.10
C ARG A 448 13.88 25.07 28.04
N GLN A 449 12.68 25.40 27.52
CA GLN A 449 11.55 25.88 28.34
C GLN A 449 10.71 24.66 28.85
N LEU A 450 11.31 23.88 29.75
CA LEU A 450 10.79 22.56 30.15
C LEU A 450 9.36 22.62 30.74
N SER A 451 9.03 23.65 31.54
CA SER A 451 7.68 23.77 32.12
C SER A 451 6.58 23.92 31.07
N LYS A 452 6.81 24.74 30.02
CA LYS A 452 5.88 24.90 28.91
C LYS A 452 5.83 23.64 28.03
N ALA A 453 6.98 23.03 27.77
CA ALA A 453 7.05 21.79 27.02
C ALA A 453 6.23 20.68 27.66
N VAL A 454 6.33 20.48 28.97
CA VAL A 454 5.53 19.50 29.72
C VAL A 454 4.04 19.82 29.67
N SER A 455 3.64 21.10 29.79
CA SER A 455 2.21 21.49 29.73
C SER A 455 1.60 21.16 28.36
N HIS A 456 2.30 21.46 27.26
CA HIS A 456 1.84 21.12 25.90
C HIS A 456 1.89 19.60 25.64
N ALA A 457 2.90 18.87 26.13
CA ALA A 457 2.96 17.43 26.02
C ALA A 457 1.80 16.73 26.76
N LYS A 458 1.48 17.18 27.99
CA LYS A 458 0.30 16.68 28.72
C LYS A 458 -0.99 16.98 27.98
N ARG A 459 -1.13 18.19 27.43
CA ARG A 459 -2.31 18.55 26.64
C ARG A 459 -2.44 17.68 25.38
N ALA A 460 -1.36 17.37 24.69
CA ALA A 460 -1.37 16.45 23.55
C ALA A 460 -1.83 15.04 23.97
N LEU A 461 -1.39 14.53 25.12
CA LEU A 461 -1.83 13.23 25.67
C LEU A 461 -3.27 13.23 26.19
N GLU A 462 -3.79 14.36 26.67
CA GLU A 462 -5.23 14.50 26.99
C GLU A 462 -6.11 14.34 25.73
N LEU A 463 -5.61 14.82 24.57
CA LEU A 463 -6.32 14.71 23.29
C LEU A 463 -6.15 13.34 22.64
N ASN A 464 -4.96 12.77 22.70
CA ASN A 464 -4.65 11.43 22.20
C ASN A 464 -3.70 10.69 23.16
N PRO A 465 -4.24 9.86 24.08
CA PRO A 465 -3.44 9.13 25.08
C PRO A 465 -2.49 8.08 24.46
N GLU A 466 -2.80 7.58 23.27
CA GLU A 466 -2.06 6.50 22.59
C GLU A 466 -0.91 7.02 21.72
N HIS A 467 -0.65 8.33 21.68
CA HIS A 467 0.39 8.91 20.84
C HIS A 467 1.80 8.61 21.39
N VAL A 468 2.45 7.56 20.88
CA VAL A 468 3.75 7.04 21.35
C VAL A 468 4.86 8.09 21.32
N HIS A 469 4.88 8.96 20.30
CA HIS A 469 5.91 10.00 20.18
C HIS A 469 5.80 11.07 21.27
N THR A 470 4.58 11.38 21.73
CA THR A 470 4.38 12.30 22.86
C THR A 470 4.80 11.66 24.18
N LEU A 471 4.53 10.36 24.37
CA LEU A 471 5.00 9.61 25.53
C LEU A 471 6.53 9.56 25.58
N HIS A 472 7.17 9.33 24.45
CA HIS A 472 8.63 9.37 24.31
C HIS A 472 9.19 10.77 24.63
N LEU A 473 8.57 11.84 24.09
CA LEU A 473 8.95 13.21 24.39
C LEU A 473 8.80 13.52 25.90
N LEU A 474 7.71 13.08 26.50
CA LEU A 474 7.48 13.25 27.95
C LEU A 474 8.55 12.54 28.79
N ALA A 475 8.95 11.33 28.41
CA ALA A 475 10.06 10.61 29.07
C ALA A 475 11.38 11.39 28.99
N LEU A 476 11.69 11.98 27.82
CA LEU A 476 12.88 12.83 27.69
C LEU A 476 12.76 14.14 28.49
N LEU A 477 11.57 14.72 28.60
CA LEU A 477 11.32 15.91 29.43
C LEU A 477 11.49 15.60 30.91
N LEU A 478 11.02 14.44 31.40
CA LEU A 478 11.26 13.98 32.74
C LEU A 478 12.76 13.76 33.01
N SER A 479 13.49 13.18 32.07
CA SER A 479 14.95 13.03 32.18
C SER A 479 15.67 14.40 32.25
N ALA A 480 15.20 15.41 31.49
CA ALA A 480 15.71 16.77 31.54
C ALA A 480 15.43 17.45 32.89
N GLN A 481 14.34 17.07 33.56
CA GLN A 481 14.04 17.50 34.97
C GLN A 481 14.78 16.67 36.02
N LYS A 482 15.68 15.77 35.59
CA LYS A 482 16.45 14.86 36.48
C LYS A 482 15.59 13.82 37.20
N GLN A 483 14.36 13.59 36.76
CA GLN A 483 13.46 12.54 37.27
C GLN A 483 13.66 11.24 36.46
N HIS A 484 14.86 10.69 36.49
CA HIS A 484 15.25 9.54 35.65
C HIS A 484 14.48 8.26 36.00
N SER A 485 14.15 8.05 37.28
CA SER A 485 13.37 6.89 37.73
C SER A 485 11.93 6.92 37.22
N GLU A 486 11.29 8.08 37.23
CA GLU A 486 9.94 8.26 36.69
C GLU A 486 9.92 8.13 35.15
N ALA A 487 10.96 8.69 34.51
CA ALA A 487 11.14 8.52 33.06
C ALA A 487 11.28 7.04 32.68
N LEU A 488 12.07 6.26 33.43
CA LEU A 488 12.25 4.82 33.20
C LEU A 488 10.95 4.03 33.39
N GLN A 489 10.17 4.35 34.43
CA GLN A 489 8.85 3.75 34.67
C GLN A 489 7.89 4.03 33.53
N LEU A 490 7.82 5.28 33.05
CA LEU A 490 6.99 5.66 31.90
C LEU A 490 7.41 4.92 30.63
N VAL A 491 8.71 4.83 30.35
CA VAL A 491 9.23 4.11 29.19
C VAL A 491 8.91 2.62 29.27
N ASN A 492 9.05 1.99 30.43
CA ASN A 492 8.71 0.58 30.60
C ASN A 492 7.21 0.33 30.37
N ALA A 493 6.32 1.14 30.97
CA ALA A 493 4.88 1.04 30.74
C ALA A 493 4.50 1.24 29.26
N THR A 494 5.14 2.20 28.59
CA THR A 494 4.90 2.42 27.15
C THR A 494 5.39 1.25 26.29
N LEU A 495 6.50 0.61 26.64
CA LEU A 495 7.03 -0.54 25.92
C LEU A 495 6.24 -1.83 26.15
N GLU A 496 5.50 -1.95 27.25
CA GLU A 496 4.54 -3.05 27.46
C GLU A 496 3.40 -2.98 26.43
N GLU A 497 2.92 -1.77 26.10
CA GLU A 497 1.89 -1.55 25.09
C GLU A 497 2.44 -1.56 23.64
N TYR A 498 3.64 -0.98 23.44
CA TYR A 498 4.29 -0.81 22.14
C TYR A 498 5.67 -1.48 22.08
N PRO A 499 5.77 -2.82 22.17
CA PRO A 499 7.04 -3.53 22.31
C PRO A 499 8.00 -3.35 21.12
N ASN A 500 7.46 -2.96 19.95
CA ASN A 500 8.22 -2.85 18.72
C ASN A 500 8.77 -1.44 18.43
N TYR A 501 8.66 -0.49 19.38
CA TYR A 501 9.11 0.88 19.16
C TYR A 501 10.59 1.06 19.55
N LEU A 502 11.49 0.82 18.57
CA LEU A 502 12.94 0.76 18.76
C LEU A 502 13.57 2.07 19.29
N ASN A 503 13.06 3.24 18.90
CA ASN A 503 13.56 4.52 19.40
C ASN A 503 13.36 4.68 20.91
N LEU A 504 12.25 4.15 21.43
CA LEU A 504 11.98 4.17 22.86
C LEU A 504 12.85 3.17 23.63
N MET A 505 13.13 1.99 23.02
CA MET A 505 14.10 1.04 23.59
C MET A 505 15.50 1.62 23.65
N TYR A 506 15.89 2.41 22.64
CA TYR A 506 17.16 3.14 22.66
C TYR A 506 17.23 4.11 23.83
N THR A 507 16.15 4.86 24.07
CA THR A 507 16.04 5.75 25.23
C THR A 507 16.04 4.98 26.55
N LYS A 508 15.37 3.80 26.61
CA LYS A 508 15.38 2.90 27.76
C LYS A 508 16.80 2.48 28.11
N ALA A 509 17.59 2.03 27.13
CA ALA A 509 18.96 1.60 27.36
C ALA A 509 19.82 2.72 27.99
N HIS A 510 19.69 3.95 27.53
CA HIS A 510 20.40 5.09 28.15
C HIS A 510 19.91 5.44 29.56
N LEU A 511 18.59 5.29 29.83
CA LEU A 511 18.04 5.49 31.17
C LEU A 511 18.50 4.38 32.14
N GLU A 512 18.56 3.14 31.67
CA GLU A 512 19.07 2.00 32.43
C GLU A 512 20.57 2.15 32.77
N ASP A 513 21.37 2.57 31.79
CA ASP A 513 22.78 2.87 31.97
C ASP A 513 23.01 3.89 33.12
N TYR A 514 22.15 4.92 33.17
CA TYR A 514 22.22 5.95 34.21
C TYR A 514 21.69 5.49 35.57
N CYS A 515 20.56 4.75 35.61
CA CYS A 515 19.84 4.38 36.85
C CYS A 515 20.29 3.07 37.45
N LEU A 516 20.57 2.07 36.63
CA LEU A 516 20.82 0.68 37.03
C LEU A 516 22.24 0.22 36.71
N GLY A 517 22.90 0.86 35.76
CA GLY A 517 24.26 0.55 35.33
C GLY A 517 24.33 -0.04 33.91
N PRO A 518 25.55 -0.12 33.37
CA PRO A 518 25.75 -0.51 31.95
C PRO A 518 25.39 -1.98 31.63
N GLU A 519 25.36 -2.86 32.65
CA GLU A 519 25.03 -4.28 32.45
C GLU A 519 23.57 -4.46 32.01
N GLU A 520 22.61 -3.79 32.64
CA GLU A 520 21.19 -3.82 32.31
C GLU A 520 20.94 -3.16 30.95
N ALA A 521 21.57 -2.02 30.68
CA ALA A 521 21.51 -1.35 29.39
C ALA A 521 22.02 -2.25 28.22
N LEU A 522 23.01 -3.08 28.51
CA LEU A 522 23.55 -4.04 27.55
C LEU A 522 22.52 -5.13 27.20
N LEU A 523 21.73 -5.61 28.19
CA LEU A 523 20.65 -6.57 27.93
C LEU A 523 19.58 -5.97 27.02
N THR A 524 19.14 -4.76 27.30
CA THR A 524 18.16 -4.05 26.45
C THR A 524 18.71 -3.82 25.03
N SER A 525 19.99 -3.44 24.91
CA SER A 525 20.64 -3.26 23.60
C SER A 525 20.72 -4.57 22.78
N LYS A 526 20.95 -5.71 23.43
CA LYS A 526 20.90 -7.04 22.80
C LYS A 526 19.47 -7.40 22.35
N GLN A 527 18.45 -7.06 23.13
CA GLN A 527 17.06 -7.22 22.74
C GLN A 527 16.71 -6.39 21.49
N MET A 528 17.26 -5.17 21.37
CA MET A 528 17.10 -4.34 20.18
C MET A 528 17.68 -5.01 18.92
N LEU A 529 18.84 -5.68 19.00
CA LEU A 529 19.39 -6.44 17.88
C LEU A 529 18.49 -7.62 17.48
N LEU A 530 17.89 -8.32 18.43
CA LEU A 530 16.92 -9.40 18.16
C LEU A 530 15.69 -8.88 17.44
N GLN A 531 15.13 -7.77 17.90
CA GLN A 531 13.98 -7.14 17.24
C GLN A 531 14.34 -6.64 15.84
N TRP A 532 15.50 -5.99 15.68
CA TRP A 532 15.99 -5.61 14.36
C TRP A 532 16.03 -6.81 13.40
N LYS A 533 16.53 -7.97 13.87
CA LYS A 533 16.57 -9.21 13.08
C LYS A 533 15.15 -9.63 12.65
N THR A 534 14.16 -9.60 13.55
CA THR A 534 12.78 -9.97 13.22
C THR A 534 12.16 -9.03 12.18
N PHE A 535 12.40 -7.72 12.28
CA PHE A 535 11.97 -6.75 11.27
C PHE A 535 12.62 -7.01 9.91
N TYR A 536 13.91 -7.23 9.90
CA TYR A 536 14.65 -7.52 8.67
C TYR A 536 14.15 -8.80 7.98
N GLU A 537 13.92 -9.87 8.73
CA GLU A 537 13.35 -11.12 8.20
C GLU A 537 11.90 -10.93 7.68
N SER A 538 11.10 -10.09 8.32
CA SER A 538 9.75 -9.78 7.87
C SER A 538 9.74 -9.00 6.56
N GLU A 539 10.65 -8.04 6.39
CA GLU A 539 10.83 -7.31 5.12
C GLU A 539 11.28 -8.24 3.99
N LEU A 540 12.26 -9.11 4.26
CA LEU A 540 12.70 -10.12 3.29
C LEU A 540 11.55 -11.03 2.85
N LYS A 541 10.74 -11.53 3.78
CA LYS A 541 9.57 -12.38 3.46
C LYS A 541 8.55 -11.63 2.61
N SER A 542 8.31 -10.35 2.89
CA SER A 542 7.44 -9.49 2.09
C SER A 542 7.96 -9.32 0.66
N ASP A 543 9.26 -9.10 0.48
CA ASP A 543 9.89 -8.97 -0.84
C ASP A 543 9.86 -10.30 -1.63
N TYR A 544 10.09 -11.43 -0.98
CA TYR A 544 9.97 -12.75 -1.62
C TYR A 544 8.53 -13.08 -2.01
N ALA A 545 7.53 -12.71 -1.23
CA ALA A 545 6.13 -12.88 -1.57
C ALA A 545 5.73 -12.03 -2.80
N GLN A 546 6.24 -10.79 -2.90
CA GLN A 546 6.01 -9.91 -4.04
C GLN A 546 6.73 -10.39 -5.32
N THR A 547 7.96 -10.90 -5.23
CA THR A 547 8.73 -11.42 -6.37
C THR A 547 8.30 -12.82 -6.80
N GLY A 548 7.77 -13.62 -5.90
CA GLY A 548 7.26 -14.98 -6.18
C GLY A 548 6.07 -14.99 -7.14
N LEU A 549 5.17 -14.01 -7.03
CA LEU A 549 4.04 -13.85 -7.95
C LEU A 549 4.45 -13.43 -9.38
N GLN A 550 5.56 -12.69 -9.53
CA GLN A 550 6.09 -12.36 -10.86
C GLN A 550 6.64 -13.58 -11.62
N ARG A 551 7.14 -14.60 -10.91
CA ARG A 551 7.63 -15.84 -11.55
C ARG A 551 6.51 -16.73 -12.07
N VAL A 552 5.33 -16.71 -11.47
CA VAL A 552 4.18 -17.54 -11.91
C VAL A 552 3.52 -16.99 -13.19
N THR A 553 3.59 -15.68 -13.42
CA THR A 553 3.02 -15.06 -14.63
C THR A 553 3.96 -15.05 -15.85
N SER A 554 5.27 -15.32 -15.68
CA SER A 554 6.24 -15.33 -16.80
C SER A 554 6.64 -16.74 -17.27
N CYS A 555 6.22 -17.82 -16.62
CA CYS A 555 6.55 -19.19 -17.02
C CYS A 555 5.50 -19.84 -17.90
N ASN A 556 5.31 -19.32 -19.11
CA ASN A 556 4.73 -20.11 -20.20
C ASN A 556 5.36 -19.74 -21.54
N ARG A 557 6.66 -20.08 -21.69
CA ARG A 557 7.26 -20.40 -22.97
C ARG A 557 8.57 -21.18 -22.76
N GLY A 558 8.57 -22.44 -23.12
CA GLY A 558 9.79 -23.16 -23.52
C GLY A 558 10.51 -23.91 -22.40
N SER A 559 10.21 -25.18 -22.27
CA SER A 559 11.10 -26.18 -21.69
C SER A 559 12.55 -25.99 -22.17
N PHE A 560 13.43 -25.49 -21.29
CA PHE A 560 14.85 -25.69 -21.37
C PHE A 560 15.39 -26.03 -19.99
N HIS A 561 15.92 -27.25 -19.88
CA HIS A 561 16.79 -27.64 -18.79
C HIS A 561 17.98 -26.68 -18.74
N VAL A 562 18.03 -25.81 -17.74
CA VAL A 562 19.27 -25.11 -17.39
C VAL A 562 19.69 -25.62 -16.02
N ARG A 563 20.89 -26.19 -16.02
CA ARG A 563 21.67 -26.60 -14.86
C ARG A 563 21.63 -25.52 -13.79
N SER A 564 21.39 -25.93 -12.56
CA SER A 564 21.68 -25.21 -11.34
C SER A 564 23.13 -24.77 -11.33
N GLY A 565 23.35 -23.48 -11.53
CA GLY A 565 24.68 -22.88 -11.50
C GLY A 565 24.54 -21.36 -11.62
N ASP A 566 24.85 -20.65 -10.53
CA ASP A 566 25.24 -19.25 -10.47
C ASP A 566 24.27 -18.18 -10.99
N PHE A 567 23.27 -17.85 -10.17
CA PHE A 567 22.88 -16.46 -9.90
C PHE A 567 22.51 -16.35 -8.41
N SER A 568 23.52 -16.40 -7.56
CA SER A 568 23.38 -15.88 -6.20
C SER A 568 23.43 -14.36 -6.29
N ASP A 569 22.30 -13.70 -6.07
CA ASP A 569 22.25 -12.29 -5.84
C ASP A 569 23.21 -11.96 -4.70
N ARG A 570 24.29 -11.26 -5.01
CA ARG A 570 25.35 -10.85 -4.06
C ARG A 570 24.76 -10.03 -2.89
N GLU A 571 23.62 -9.37 -3.10
CA GLU A 571 22.92 -8.60 -2.07
C GLU A 571 22.22 -9.47 -1.01
N SER A 572 21.60 -10.59 -1.41
CA SER A 572 21.00 -11.51 -0.44
C SER A 572 22.06 -12.22 0.40
N GLY A 573 23.25 -12.44 -0.15
CA GLY A 573 24.39 -13.01 0.56
C GLY A 573 24.94 -12.11 1.67
N GLN A 574 25.03 -10.80 1.45
CA GLN A 574 25.49 -9.85 2.47
C GLN A 574 24.49 -9.68 3.60
N SER A 575 23.21 -9.67 3.30
CA SER A 575 22.14 -9.53 4.30
C SER A 575 22.00 -10.79 5.17
N ILE A 576 22.11 -11.97 4.58
CA ILE A 576 22.14 -13.25 5.32
C ILE A 576 23.39 -13.33 6.21
N ALA A 577 24.54 -12.88 5.71
CA ALA A 577 25.78 -12.84 6.50
C ALA A 577 25.68 -11.86 7.68
N ALA A 578 24.99 -10.72 7.54
CA ALA A 578 24.76 -9.78 8.63
C ALA A 578 23.81 -10.36 9.70
N ALA A 579 22.72 -11.00 9.29
CA ALA A 579 21.82 -11.70 10.21
C ALA A 579 22.52 -12.84 10.96
N ALA A 580 23.36 -13.63 10.27
CA ALA A 580 24.16 -14.68 10.88
C ALA A 580 25.18 -14.15 11.88
N ARG A 581 25.82 -12.98 11.59
CA ARG A 581 26.74 -12.32 12.55
C ARG A 581 26.04 -11.82 13.81
N VAL A 582 24.82 -11.29 13.69
CA VAL A 582 23.98 -10.92 14.85
C VAL A 582 23.68 -12.17 15.69
N GLU A 583 23.32 -13.27 15.04
CA GLU A 583 23.04 -14.55 15.74
C GLU A 583 24.28 -15.12 16.44
N GLN A 584 25.43 -15.03 15.78
CA GLN A 584 26.71 -15.43 16.37
C GLN A 584 27.09 -14.52 17.55
N ALA A 585 27.00 -13.20 17.40
CA ALA A 585 27.28 -12.26 18.48
C ALA A 585 26.32 -12.44 19.68
N LEU A 586 25.04 -12.77 19.42
CA LEU A 586 24.05 -13.08 20.46
C LEU A 586 24.34 -14.43 21.14
N SER A 587 24.76 -15.45 20.38
CA SER A 587 25.13 -16.76 20.93
C SER A 587 26.41 -16.69 21.75
N GLU A 588 27.39 -15.91 21.32
CA GLU A 588 28.64 -15.65 22.06
C GLU A 588 28.37 -14.85 23.34
N ALA A 589 27.49 -13.83 23.26
CA ALA A 589 27.10 -13.04 24.42
C ALA A 589 26.29 -13.85 25.46
N LEU A 590 25.52 -14.84 25.03
CA LEU A 590 24.84 -15.79 25.92
C LEU A 590 25.80 -16.84 26.50
N GLN A 591 26.90 -17.17 25.80
CA GLN A 591 27.91 -18.12 26.26
C GLN A 591 28.96 -17.48 27.16
N THR A 592 29.24 -16.17 27.06
CA THR A 592 30.14 -15.43 27.97
C THR A 592 29.55 -15.23 29.35
N SER A 593 28.23 -15.36 29.51
CA SER A 593 27.61 -15.49 30.84
C SER A 593 27.85 -16.87 31.51
N ALA A 594 28.45 -17.83 30.75
CA ALA A 594 28.78 -19.18 31.22
C ALA A 594 30.23 -19.58 30.86
N GLY A 595 31.20 -18.78 31.27
CA GLY A 595 32.66 -18.99 31.26
C GLY A 595 33.26 -20.12 30.38
N GLY A 596 33.89 -19.76 29.22
CA GLY A 596 34.75 -20.65 28.44
C GLY A 596 35.36 -19.98 27.20
N PRO A 597 36.56 -20.41 26.69
CA PRO A 597 37.47 -19.59 25.90
C PRO A 597 37.20 -19.51 24.40
N VAL A 598 37.58 -18.36 23.85
CA VAL A 598 37.41 -17.86 22.46
C VAL A 598 38.34 -18.57 21.46
N ALA A 599 37.82 -18.85 20.25
CA ALA A 599 38.59 -19.18 19.08
C ALA A 599 38.30 -18.21 17.94
N THR A 600 39.35 -17.55 17.46
CA THR A 600 39.37 -16.55 16.38
C THR A 600 39.31 -17.18 14.99
N ALA A 601 38.46 -16.69 14.10
CA ALA A 601 38.53 -16.97 12.67
C ALA A 601 38.33 -15.68 11.85
N THR A 602 39.44 -15.28 11.18
CA THR A 602 39.52 -14.16 10.23
C THR A 602 39.11 -14.60 8.82
N HIS A 603 38.18 -13.91 8.20
CA HIS A 603 38.01 -13.95 6.74
C HIS A 603 37.83 -12.55 6.14
N ALA A 604 38.71 -12.22 5.21
CA ALA A 604 38.78 -10.98 4.46
C ALA A 604 37.75 -10.95 3.32
N MET A 605 37.18 -9.79 3.06
CA MET A 605 36.25 -9.52 1.95
C MET A 605 36.89 -8.64 0.88
N PRO A 606 36.58 -8.85 -0.41
CA PRO A 606 37.08 -7.99 -1.50
C PRO A 606 36.08 -6.85 -1.81
N ALA A 607 36.61 -5.67 -2.10
CA ALA A 607 35.90 -4.48 -2.53
C ALA A 607 35.45 -4.55 -4.00
N GLY A 608 34.21 -4.17 -4.29
CA GLY A 608 33.74 -4.02 -5.67
C GLY A 608 32.41 -3.25 -5.71
N SER A 609 32.46 -2.04 -6.27
CA SER A 609 31.32 -1.14 -6.45
C SER A 609 30.40 -1.60 -7.58
N ALA A 610 29.10 -1.62 -7.38
CA ALA A 610 28.08 -1.56 -8.44
C ALA A 610 26.75 -1.05 -7.90
N GLY A 611 26.18 -0.14 -8.63
CA GLY A 611 25.01 0.67 -8.45
C GLY A 611 23.85 0.16 -7.59
N ILE A 612 23.67 0.81 -6.47
CA ILE A 612 22.64 0.52 -5.49
C ILE A 612 21.39 1.35 -5.84
N ARG A 613 20.34 0.67 -6.26
CA ARG A 613 18.96 1.20 -6.23
C ARG A 613 18.38 0.85 -4.86
N GLU A 614 18.79 1.62 -3.84
CA GLU A 614 18.38 1.36 -2.46
C GLU A 614 16.88 1.65 -2.25
N LYS A 615 16.16 0.66 -1.75
CA LYS A 615 14.86 0.87 -1.08
C LYS A 615 15.15 1.59 0.25
N ARG A 616 14.58 2.77 0.45
CA ARG A 616 14.83 3.63 1.62
C ARG A 616 14.49 2.95 2.97
N GLY A 617 13.52 2.02 3.01
CA GLY A 617 13.20 1.22 4.19
C GLY A 617 14.37 0.34 4.65
N SER A 618 15.05 -0.29 3.73
CA SER A 618 16.25 -1.10 4.03
C SER A 618 17.38 -0.24 4.59
N GLN A 619 17.60 0.96 4.04
CA GLN A 619 18.67 1.86 4.50
C GLN A 619 18.45 2.36 5.92
N THR A 620 17.22 2.68 6.33
CA THR A 620 16.90 3.09 7.71
C THR A 620 17.12 1.96 8.70
N LEU A 621 16.82 0.71 8.35
CA LEU A 621 17.08 -0.45 9.19
C LEU A 621 18.59 -0.69 9.40
N TRP A 622 19.40 -0.53 8.37
CA TRP A 622 20.85 -0.65 8.49
C TRP A 622 21.48 0.46 9.34
N LEU A 623 20.98 1.70 9.21
CA LEU A 623 21.41 2.80 10.07
C LEU A 623 21.04 2.56 11.55
N LEU A 624 19.87 1.99 11.80
CA LEU A 624 19.44 1.62 13.14
C LEU A 624 20.36 0.53 13.71
N GLN A 625 20.69 -0.51 12.95
CA GLN A 625 21.63 -1.55 13.37
C GLN A 625 23.00 -0.96 13.73
N LEU A 626 23.49 -0.03 12.90
CA LEU A 626 24.73 0.69 13.18
C LEU A 626 24.65 1.42 14.55
N GLN A 627 23.56 2.14 14.80
CA GLN A 627 23.37 2.87 16.05
C GLN A 627 23.37 1.93 17.28
N VAL A 628 22.72 0.77 17.15
CA VAL A 628 22.70 -0.22 18.26
C VAL A 628 24.08 -0.80 18.51
N TRP A 629 24.87 -1.15 17.48
CA TRP A 629 26.24 -1.61 17.67
C TRP A 629 27.15 -0.53 18.31
N LEU A 630 26.97 0.73 17.91
CA LEU A 630 27.72 1.84 18.54
C LEU A 630 27.34 2.05 20.01
N LEU A 631 26.03 1.90 20.35
CA LEU A 631 25.60 1.93 21.75
C LEU A 631 26.23 0.80 22.57
N ILE A 632 26.22 -0.43 22.05
CA ILE A 632 26.86 -1.56 22.73
C ILE A 632 28.35 -1.33 22.91
N ALA A 633 29.04 -0.78 21.89
CA ALA A 633 30.44 -0.42 22.00
C ALA A 633 30.69 0.66 23.10
N GLU A 634 29.83 1.68 23.18
CA GLU A 634 29.91 2.70 24.23
C GLU A 634 29.75 2.09 25.62
N LEU A 635 28.78 1.19 25.80
CA LEU A 635 28.57 0.50 27.09
C LEU A 635 29.78 -0.35 27.47
N TYR A 636 30.39 -1.09 26.55
CA TYR A 636 31.62 -1.85 26.78
C TYR A 636 32.82 -0.94 27.11
N LEU A 637 32.92 0.24 26.48
CA LEU A 637 33.94 1.23 26.83
C LEU A 637 33.78 1.75 28.29
N LYS A 638 32.53 1.98 28.73
CA LYS A 638 32.23 2.36 30.13
C LYS A 638 32.56 1.26 31.12
N MET A 639 32.44 -0.01 30.74
CA MET A 639 32.84 -1.17 31.54
C MET A 639 34.33 -1.51 31.45
N GLU A 640 35.13 -0.71 30.77
CA GLU A 640 36.57 -0.94 30.50
C GLU A 640 36.89 -2.26 29.76
N GLN A 641 35.91 -2.84 29.10
CA GLN A 641 36.06 -4.06 28.28
C GLN A 641 36.46 -3.70 26.86
N LEU A 642 37.72 -3.31 26.66
CA LEU A 642 38.22 -2.75 25.40
C LEU A 642 38.20 -3.75 24.24
N SER A 643 38.40 -5.05 24.49
CA SER A 643 38.34 -6.11 23.49
C SER A 643 36.97 -6.29 22.87
N GLU A 644 35.93 -6.27 23.72
CA GLU A 644 34.54 -6.42 23.30
C GLU A 644 34.05 -5.16 22.55
N ALA A 645 34.45 -3.98 23.06
CA ALA A 645 34.17 -2.72 22.37
C ALA A 645 34.78 -2.69 20.96
N GLU A 646 36.01 -3.17 20.79
CA GLU A 646 36.70 -3.26 19.49
C GLU A 646 35.98 -4.22 18.53
N ALA A 647 35.50 -5.36 19.02
CA ALA A 647 34.71 -6.30 18.24
C ALA A 647 33.39 -5.67 17.76
N CYS A 648 32.68 -4.94 18.63
CA CYS A 648 31.44 -4.23 18.24
C CYS A 648 31.71 -3.11 17.21
N ILE A 649 32.82 -2.36 17.37
CA ILE A 649 33.23 -1.33 16.41
C ILE A 649 33.59 -1.97 15.05
N LEU A 650 34.18 -3.16 15.03
CA LEU A 650 34.46 -3.89 13.81
C LEU A 650 33.16 -4.30 13.09
N GLU A 651 32.16 -4.82 13.83
CA GLU A 651 30.85 -5.13 13.24
C GLU A 651 30.15 -3.88 12.69
N ALA A 652 30.16 -2.77 13.43
CA ALA A 652 29.66 -1.49 12.93
C ALA A 652 30.40 -1.03 11.67
N SER A 653 31.72 -1.28 11.57
CA SER A 653 32.55 -0.96 10.39
C SER A 653 32.16 -1.79 9.16
N ASN A 654 31.74 -3.04 9.35
CA ASN A 654 31.26 -3.91 8.27
C ASN A 654 29.95 -3.41 7.67
N ILE A 655 29.09 -2.75 8.48
CA ILE A 655 27.80 -2.21 8.03
C ILE A 655 28.01 -0.90 7.26
N TYR A 656 28.72 0.07 7.86
CA TYR A 656 28.91 1.39 7.24
C TYR A 656 30.30 1.97 7.57
N PRO A 657 31.33 1.65 6.76
CA PRO A 657 32.72 1.98 7.07
C PRO A 657 33.05 3.49 7.10
N LEU A 658 32.27 4.31 6.39
CA LEU A 658 32.48 5.77 6.29
C LEU A 658 31.52 6.58 7.17
N SER A 659 30.97 5.99 8.24
CA SER A 659 30.17 6.73 9.20
C SER A 659 31.01 7.63 10.09
N HIS A 660 30.62 8.91 10.21
CA HIS A 660 31.26 9.83 11.17
C HIS A 660 31.13 9.37 12.61
N GLN A 661 29.98 8.76 12.98
CA GLN A 661 29.75 8.20 14.32
C GLN A 661 30.70 7.04 14.62
N LEU A 662 30.93 6.15 13.65
CA LEU A 662 31.91 5.07 13.78
C LEU A 662 33.32 5.61 13.99
N MET A 663 33.71 6.68 13.25
CA MET A 663 35.02 7.31 13.43
C MET A 663 35.18 7.92 14.81
N VAL A 664 34.10 8.49 15.37
CA VAL A 664 34.09 8.98 16.76
C VAL A 664 34.31 7.84 17.75
N MET A 665 33.61 6.70 17.61
CA MET A 665 33.79 5.56 18.50
C MET A 665 35.21 4.96 18.42
N LYS A 666 35.80 4.88 17.22
CA LYS A 666 37.23 4.50 17.07
C LYS A 666 38.15 5.50 17.79
N GLY A 667 37.86 6.79 17.65
CA GLY A 667 38.62 7.85 18.35
C GLY A 667 38.53 7.73 19.87
N LEU A 668 37.33 7.45 20.42
CA LEU A 668 37.13 7.21 21.86
C LEU A 668 37.90 5.98 22.36
N LEU A 669 37.91 4.88 21.60
CA LEU A 669 38.68 3.69 21.94
C LEU A 669 40.17 4.02 22.05
N HIS A 670 40.74 4.75 21.08
CA HIS A 670 42.15 5.18 21.12
C HIS A 670 42.42 6.20 22.23
N GLU A 671 41.45 7.10 22.52
CA GLU A 671 41.57 8.06 23.62
C GLU A 671 41.69 7.33 24.99
N ILE A 672 40.86 6.31 25.24
CA ILE A 672 40.93 5.49 26.45
C ILE A 672 42.26 4.70 26.52
N ARG A 673 42.77 4.20 25.39
CA ARG A 673 44.10 3.57 25.27
C ARG A 673 45.25 4.56 25.42
N LYS A 674 44.96 5.88 25.52
CA LYS A 674 45.93 6.99 25.55
C LYS A 674 46.79 7.10 24.28
N GLU A 675 46.30 6.58 23.16
CA GLU A 675 46.89 6.66 21.82
C GLU A 675 46.43 7.95 21.13
N TYR A 676 46.83 9.12 21.65
CA TYR A 676 46.29 10.42 21.25
C TYR A 676 46.52 10.80 19.80
N TYR A 677 47.58 10.30 19.14
CA TYR A 677 47.82 10.55 17.71
C TYR A 677 46.81 9.84 16.81
N ASP A 678 46.47 8.60 17.14
CA ASP A 678 45.49 7.82 16.38
C ASP A 678 44.07 8.33 16.67
N ALA A 679 43.79 8.68 17.93
CA ALA A 679 42.54 9.36 18.31
C ALA A 679 42.33 10.66 17.51
N LYS A 680 43.38 11.51 17.40
CA LYS A 680 43.36 12.73 16.60
C LYS A 680 42.97 12.45 15.15
N THR A 681 43.61 11.46 14.51
CA THR A 681 43.32 11.13 13.11
C THR A 681 41.88 10.66 12.92
N CYS A 682 41.34 9.85 13.83
CA CYS A 682 39.97 9.38 13.81
C CYS A 682 38.96 10.54 13.96
N PHE A 683 39.18 11.44 14.93
CA PHE A 683 38.29 12.59 15.12
C PHE A 683 38.39 13.61 13.97
N GLN A 684 39.57 13.83 13.37
CA GLN A 684 39.72 14.65 12.19
C GLN A 684 38.98 14.06 10.99
N ASN A 685 39.00 12.75 10.79
CA ASN A 685 38.22 12.08 9.76
C ASN A 685 36.73 12.22 10.03
N ALA A 686 36.27 12.09 11.29
CA ALA A 686 34.88 12.30 11.63
C ALA A 686 34.40 13.73 11.33
N VAL A 687 35.21 14.76 11.65
CA VAL A 687 34.93 16.17 11.35
C VAL A 687 34.97 16.45 9.85
N SER A 688 35.86 15.79 9.08
CA SER A 688 35.91 15.94 7.62
C SER A 688 34.65 15.39 6.93
N ILE A 689 34.09 14.29 7.46
CA ILE A 689 32.85 13.70 6.95
C ILE A 689 31.64 14.57 7.37
N ASN A 690 31.57 14.95 8.64
CA ASN A 690 30.51 15.82 9.16
C ASN A 690 31.07 16.98 10.00
N PRO A 691 31.29 18.16 9.41
CA PRO A 691 31.86 19.33 10.10
C PRO A 691 30.98 19.86 11.24
N LEU A 692 29.71 19.50 11.30
CA LEU A 692 28.77 19.94 12.34
C LEU A 692 28.61 18.93 13.49
N HIS A 693 29.45 17.90 13.55
CA HIS A 693 29.34 16.87 14.59
C HIS A 693 30.03 17.35 15.88
N VAL A 694 29.21 17.83 16.82
CA VAL A 694 29.65 18.48 18.06
C VAL A 694 30.54 17.58 18.91
N THR A 695 30.17 16.30 19.12
CA THR A 695 30.97 15.36 19.93
C THR A 695 32.35 15.08 19.32
N ALA A 696 32.47 15.02 17.99
CA ALA A 696 33.76 14.87 17.33
C ALA A 696 34.68 16.08 17.59
N LEU A 697 34.13 17.29 17.53
CA LEU A 697 34.87 18.54 17.81
C LEU A 697 35.25 18.65 19.29
N GLN A 698 34.39 18.21 20.21
CA GLN A 698 34.68 18.20 21.64
C GLN A 698 35.88 17.32 21.97
N HIS A 699 35.85 16.06 21.51
CA HIS A 699 36.95 15.12 21.75
C HIS A 699 38.22 15.50 20.99
N LEU A 700 38.09 16.05 19.76
CA LEU A 700 39.23 16.60 19.05
C LEU A 700 39.89 17.75 19.80
N GLY A 701 39.10 18.64 20.40
CA GLY A 701 39.57 19.72 21.24
C GLY A 701 40.32 19.20 22.50
N LEU A 702 39.80 18.17 23.18
CA LEU A 702 40.45 17.51 24.32
C LEU A 702 41.76 16.83 23.90
N VAL A 703 41.77 16.12 22.77
CA VAL A 703 42.98 15.47 22.25
C VAL A 703 44.06 16.51 21.88
N TYR A 704 43.71 17.64 21.27
CA TYR A 704 44.66 18.74 21.06
C TYR A 704 45.23 19.29 22.35
N HIS A 705 44.41 19.37 23.39
CA HIS A 705 44.83 19.79 24.71
C HIS A 705 45.83 18.77 25.30
N TYR A 706 45.57 17.47 25.30
CA TYR A 706 46.50 16.43 25.76
C TYR A 706 47.81 16.38 24.95
N LEU A 707 47.78 16.80 23.70
CA LEU A 707 48.96 16.93 22.83
C LEU A 707 49.71 18.27 23.03
N GLY A 708 49.29 19.12 23.97
CA GLY A 708 49.92 20.39 24.28
C GLY A 708 49.60 21.54 23.30
N SER A 709 48.63 21.37 22.40
CA SER A 709 48.25 22.37 21.42
C SER A 709 47.03 23.22 21.90
N SER A 710 47.19 23.97 22.99
CA SER A 710 46.07 24.67 23.68
C SER A 710 45.30 25.67 22.82
N GLN A 711 45.99 26.38 21.88
CA GLN A 711 45.32 27.31 20.96
C GLN A 711 44.40 26.60 19.96
N LEU A 712 44.79 25.43 19.48
CA LEU A 712 43.94 24.60 18.58
C LEU A 712 42.80 23.99 19.38
N ALA A 713 43.03 23.54 20.60
CA ALA A 713 42.01 23.04 21.49
C ALA A 713 40.91 24.09 21.75
N GLU A 714 41.32 25.32 22.13
CA GLU A 714 40.39 26.43 22.33
C GLU A 714 39.55 26.75 21.09
N LYS A 715 40.21 26.83 19.92
CA LYS A 715 39.52 27.11 18.67
C LYS A 715 38.47 26.05 18.34
N THR A 716 38.87 24.76 18.41
CA THR A 716 37.93 23.65 18.08
C THR A 716 36.78 23.55 19.07
N LEU A 717 36.99 23.82 20.35
CA LEU A 717 35.92 23.86 21.34
C LEU A 717 35.01 25.09 21.15
N ARG A 718 35.54 26.22 20.75
CA ARG A 718 34.77 27.41 20.39
C ARG A 718 33.90 27.17 19.16
N ASP A 719 34.41 26.45 18.16
CA ASP A 719 33.64 26.00 16.99
C ASP A 719 32.52 25.03 17.42
N ALA A 720 32.77 24.11 18.34
CA ALA A 720 31.74 23.20 18.89
C ALA A 720 30.61 23.96 19.60
N VAL A 721 30.95 24.96 20.42
CA VAL A 721 29.96 25.85 21.11
C VAL A 721 29.16 26.69 20.08
N ALA A 722 29.82 27.19 19.03
CA ALA A 722 29.14 27.95 17.97
C ALA A 722 28.11 27.10 17.19
N ILE A 723 28.35 25.81 17.03
CA ILE A 723 27.41 24.88 16.39
C ILE A 723 26.22 24.56 17.30
N ASP A 724 26.50 24.17 18.56
CA ASP A 724 25.48 23.90 19.58
C ASP A 724 25.77 24.62 20.88
N PRO A 725 25.22 25.83 21.07
CA PRO A 725 25.38 26.60 22.30
C PRO A 725 24.72 25.96 23.53
N MET A 726 23.81 24.99 23.36
CA MET A 726 23.09 24.35 24.45
C MET A 726 23.77 23.07 24.97
N CYS A 727 24.90 22.70 24.38
CA CYS A 727 25.65 21.54 24.84
C CYS A 727 26.54 21.89 26.04
N HIS A 728 26.17 21.46 27.25
CA HIS A 728 26.92 21.74 28.47
C HIS A 728 28.34 21.20 28.42
N GLN A 729 28.57 20.03 27.83
CA GLN A 729 29.87 19.36 27.74
C GLN A 729 30.90 20.20 26.94
N SER A 730 30.47 20.89 25.87
CA SER A 730 31.34 21.80 25.12
C SER A 730 31.84 22.97 25.95
N TRP A 731 30.93 23.57 26.74
CA TRP A 731 31.26 24.66 27.65
C TRP A 731 32.18 24.20 28.78
N PHE A 732 31.90 23.02 29.34
CA PHE A 732 32.74 22.42 30.42
C PHE A 732 34.16 22.16 29.91
N ASN A 733 34.31 21.51 28.74
CA ASN A 733 35.61 21.21 28.16
C ASN A 733 36.38 22.49 27.80
N MET A 734 35.70 23.52 27.31
CA MET A 734 36.30 24.82 27.03
C MET A 734 36.76 25.52 28.34
N GLY A 735 35.96 25.50 29.39
CA GLY A 735 36.32 26.04 30.70
C GLY A 735 37.55 25.35 31.26
N LYS A 736 37.65 24.02 31.15
CA LYS A 736 38.81 23.26 31.60
C LYS A 736 40.10 23.64 30.84
N VAL A 737 40.04 23.78 29.52
CA VAL A 737 41.19 24.20 28.69
C VAL A 737 41.61 25.65 29.05
N LEU A 738 40.66 26.58 29.21
CA LEU A 738 40.92 27.95 29.60
C LEU A 738 41.52 28.08 31.01
N GLN A 739 41.10 27.25 31.97
CA GLN A 739 41.67 27.20 33.31
C GLN A 739 43.15 26.82 33.27
N GLU A 740 43.55 25.85 32.43
CA GLU A 740 44.94 25.41 32.30
C GLU A 740 45.81 26.41 31.51
N THR A 741 45.20 27.19 30.61
CA THR A 741 45.89 28.29 29.90
C THR A 741 46.05 29.56 30.72
N GLY A 742 45.40 29.64 31.91
CA GLY A 742 45.51 30.73 32.87
C GLY A 742 44.51 31.87 32.69
N ASP A 743 43.53 31.73 31.79
CA ASP A 743 42.40 32.67 31.64
C ASP A 743 41.24 32.26 32.57
N PHE A 744 41.41 32.62 33.87
CA PHE A 744 40.47 32.22 34.92
C PHE A 744 39.10 32.89 34.80
N ASP A 745 39.02 34.11 34.30
CA ASP A 745 37.75 34.82 34.17
C ASP A 745 36.84 34.17 33.11
N SER A 746 37.38 33.95 31.94
CA SER A 746 36.66 33.25 30.85
C SER A 746 36.35 31.76 31.24
N ALA A 747 37.27 31.12 31.96
CA ALA A 747 37.03 29.75 32.45
C ALA A 747 35.82 29.70 33.40
N THR A 748 35.73 30.66 34.33
CA THR A 748 34.63 30.73 35.29
C THR A 748 33.29 30.94 34.62
N ASP A 749 33.22 31.84 33.60
CA ASP A 749 32.00 32.08 32.82
C ASP A 749 31.56 30.82 32.05
N CYS A 750 32.52 30.12 31.45
CA CYS A 750 32.24 28.88 30.72
C CYS A 750 31.74 27.76 31.67
N LEU A 751 32.36 27.58 32.84
CA LEU A 751 31.94 26.56 33.79
C LEU A 751 30.58 26.88 34.42
N ASN A 752 30.29 28.16 34.73
CA ASN A 752 28.97 28.57 35.18
C ASN A 752 27.89 28.29 34.13
N THR A 753 28.17 28.59 32.86
CA THR A 753 27.26 28.30 31.76
C THR A 753 27.04 26.79 31.64
N ALA A 754 28.09 25.98 31.74
CA ALA A 754 27.99 24.52 31.69
C ALA A 754 27.08 23.98 32.79
N ILE A 755 27.22 24.44 34.05
CA ILE A 755 26.38 24.03 35.19
C ILE A 755 24.91 24.39 34.93
N GLN A 756 24.64 25.61 34.47
CA GLN A 756 23.26 26.05 34.19
C GLN A 756 22.61 25.21 33.09
N LEU A 757 23.34 24.86 32.06
CA LEU A 757 22.85 24.03 30.94
C LEU A 757 22.65 22.57 31.36
N GLU A 758 23.55 22.05 32.21
CA GLU A 758 23.45 20.67 32.70
C GLU A 758 22.15 20.43 33.46
N MET A 759 21.68 21.41 34.24
CA MET A 759 20.43 21.32 35.01
C MET A 759 19.20 21.05 34.14
N THR A 760 19.22 21.39 32.85
CA THR A 760 18.10 21.27 31.90
C THR A 760 18.38 20.28 30.75
N THR A 761 19.54 19.60 30.80
CA THR A 761 19.92 18.69 29.70
C THR A 761 19.24 17.32 29.88
N PRO A 762 18.51 16.83 28.84
CA PRO A 762 17.95 15.48 28.80
C PRO A 762 19.06 14.43 28.62
N ILE A 763 18.71 13.18 28.87
CA ILE A 763 19.64 12.06 28.70
C ILE A 763 20.01 11.81 27.23
N LEU A 764 19.05 12.07 26.32
CA LEU A 764 19.23 12.07 24.86
C LEU A 764 18.72 13.39 24.29
N PRO A 765 19.28 13.87 23.16
CA PRO A 765 18.78 15.08 22.51
C PRO A 765 17.30 14.94 22.12
N PHE A 766 16.50 15.99 22.25
CA PHE A 766 15.08 15.97 21.85
C PHE A 766 14.88 15.70 20.35
N SER A 767 15.92 15.89 19.53
CA SER A 767 15.91 15.51 18.10
C SER A 767 15.83 14.00 17.83
N THR A 768 15.98 13.14 18.86
CA THR A 768 15.74 11.69 18.74
C THR A 768 14.27 11.35 18.56
N VAL A 769 13.37 12.24 18.98
CA VAL A 769 11.93 12.09 18.78
C VAL A 769 11.57 12.56 17.37
N PRO A 770 10.93 11.73 16.52
CA PRO A 770 10.65 12.07 15.13
C PRO A 770 9.59 13.16 15.01
N ARG A 771 9.72 14.02 14.01
CA ARG A 771 8.68 14.99 13.61
C ARG A 771 7.70 14.30 12.67
N THR A 772 6.61 13.79 13.21
CA THR A 772 5.57 13.05 12.45
C THR A 772 4.45 13.96 11.98
N LEU A 773 3.81 13.56 10.89
CA LEU A 773 2.65 14.25 10.30
C LEU A 773 1.38 13.38 10.29
N GLU A 774 1.44 12.20 10.93
CA GLU A 774 0.40 11.14 10.95
C GLU A 774 -0.72 11.20 9.91
#